data_2105f26b75664ba94116609f59a2fcce
#
_entry.id   2105f26b75664ba94116609f59a2fcce
#
_cell.length_a   1.000
_cell.length_b   1.000
_cell.length_c   1.000
_cell.angle_alpha   90.00
_cell.angle_beta   90.00
_cell.angle_gamma   90.00
#
_symmetry.space_group_name_H-M   'P 1'
#
loop_
_entity.id
_entity.type
_entity.pdbx_description
1 polymer ?
#
loop_
_entity_poly.entity_id
_entity_poly.type
_entity_poly.pdbx_seq_one_letter_code
_entity_poly.pdbx_strand_id
1 'polypeptide(L)'
;MRPSFRVTRSTWFRVAVAVAALGLVASPALSHALAAPAAASAFVRVNQIGYPAQGSKRAYLMSTDPETGATFAVKSGSTTVFSASIGPDLGKWSKTFTHVYPLDFDSLASAGMYTIHVSGPIGASSPAFKIADRSSLYTAAISNSLSFYQNERDGANYIPSALRTAPAHLNDANAMTYLTPKANTSGAFSGDLTPLGVRIDASGGWWDAGDYLKFVQTTSYTDAVLLVGVRDFPQMGSTGWRGEALFGARWLMRMWDDSTKTLYYQVGIGEGNSQTVGDHDIWRLPQDDDTWGGSDPRFRYIRHRPVFRAGPPGSPVSPNLAGRDAAAFALCYQVYRTSNPTFANKCLLAGEHIFDLADTSRKQLLTVIPYSFYPENEWRDDLELGAVELYRALAAAAPPSGLPHSNPGFYLNRAAEWANAYMSGPNDAADTLNLYDVSGLAHPELVRAIRQAGSPGGLATTESALIADLKKELDNAVAQAATDPFGFGFPWATWDTTSHGAGLSVEASEYDDVTGTATYADFAGRWLANVLGANAWGTSLIVGDGTTFPHCMQHQVTNIAGSLDGSPPILAGAVVEGPNGTLYGGSLTNMRPCPPDGSDAFARFNGGGAKYRDNVESFSTVEPAIDLSASSPLAFAWQATTARRGP
;
A
#
# COMPACT_ATOMS: atom_id res chain seq x y z
N MET A 1 -5.05 21.52 18.74
CA MET A 1 -5.57 20.64 19.84
C MET A 1 -5.62 19.24 19.26
N ARG A 2 -4.80 18.35 19.73
CA ARG A 2 -4.73 16.96 19.22
C ARG A 2 -5.93 16.17 19.73
N PRO A 3 -6.70 15.48 18.90
CA PRO A 3 -7.66 14.51 19.38
C PRO A 3 -6.91 13.21 19.74
N SER A 4 -6.88 12.89 21.01
CA SER A 4 -6.40 11.60 21.49
C SER A 4 -7.50 10.54 21.26
N PHE A 5 -7.31 9.66 20.31
CA PHE A 5 -8.15 8.47 20.20
C PHE A 5 -7.85 7.53 21.39
N ARG A 6 -8.82 7.43 22.30
CA ARG A 6 -8.85 6.36 23.30
C ARG A 6 -9.45 5.11 22.66
N VAL A 7 -8.60 4.17 22.28
CA VAL A 7 -9.03 2.80 22.02
C VAL A 7 -9.43 2.17 23.35
N THR A 8 -10.71 1.90 23.52
CA THR A 8 -11.23 1.16 24.66
C THR A 8 -10.79 -0.29 24.59
N ARG A 9 -10.01 -0.72 25.55
CA ARG A 9 -9.57 -2.11 25.73
C ARG A 9 -10.78 -3.03 25.90
N SER A 10 -11.02 -3.92 24.98
CA SER A 10 -11.87 -5.10 25.15
C SER A 10 -11.02 -6.18 25.81
N THR A 11 -11.32 -6.47 27.08
CA THR A 11 -10.64 -7.48 27.89
C THR A 11 -11.27 -8.84 27.65
N TRP A 12 -10.57 -9.74 27.03
CA TRP A 12 -10.97 -11.15 26.95
C TRP A 12 -10.70 -11.84 28.28
N PHE A 13 -11.76 -12.13 29.05
CA PHE A 13 -11.71 -13.02 30.22
C PHE A 13 -11.84 -14.48 29.75
N ARG A 14 -10.75 -15.23 29.80
CA ARG A 14 -10.82 -16.69 29.87
C ARG A 14 -10.82 -17.08 31.34
N VAL A 15 -11.89 -17.72 31.77
CA VAL A 15 -12.02 -18.34 33.10
C VAL A 15 -11.19 -19.62 33.10
N ALA A 16 -10.06 -19.60 33.79
CA ALA A 16 -9.32 -20.82 34.13
C ALA A 16 -9.74 -21.25 35.54
N VAL A 17 -10.31 -22.43 35.65
CA VAL A 17 -10.57 -23.09 36.94
C VAL A 17 -9.26 -23.59 37.51
N ALA A 18 -8.76 -22.97 38.58
CA ALA A 18 -7.59 -23.44 39.30
C ALA A 18 -8.02 -24.39 40.42
N VAL A 19 -7.55 -25.63 40.36
CA VAL A 19 -7.57 -26.58 41.48
C VAL A 19 -6.36 -26.27 42.35
N ALA A 20 -6.60 -25.85 43.59
CA ALA A 20 -5.56 -25.59 44.55
C ALA A 20 -5.06 -26.90 45.17
N ALA A 21 -3.78 -27.20 44.97
CA ALA A 21 -3.05 -28.16 45.79
C ALA A 21 -2.01 -27.39 46.63
N LEU A 22 -2.19 -27.37 47.94
CA LEU A 22 -1.20 -26.85 48.88
C LEU A 22 0.01 -27.78 48.92
N GLY A 23 1.15 -27.29 48.43
CA GLY A 23 2.46 -27.89 48.69
C GLY A 23 3.39 -26.81 49.24
N LEU A 24 3.79 -26.93 50.48
CA LEU A 24 4.88 -26.13 51.08
C LEU A 24 6.18 -26.45 50.33
N VAL A 25 6.75 -25.47 49.66
CA VAL A 25 8.12 -25.54 49.13
C VAL A 25 8.90 -24.32 49.59
N ALA A 26 10.03 -24.59 50.23
CA ALA A 26 10.99 -23.60 50.70
C ALA A 26 11.49 -22.72 49.54
N SER A 27 11.47 -21.40 49.74
CA SER A 27 12.00 -20.42 48.79
C SER A 27 13.51 -20.54 48.65
N PRO A 28 14.07 -20.82 47.46
CA PRO A 28 15.47 -20.53 47.20
C PRO A 28 15.62 -19.02 46.96
N ALA A 29 16.59 -18.38 47.61
CA ALA A 29 16.99 -17.02 47.34
C ALA A 29 17.30 -16.86 45.85
N LEU A 30 16.49 -16.10 45.09
CA LEU A 30 16.79 -15.70 43.71
C LEU A 30 18.01 -14.76 43.77
N SER A 31 19.20 -15.33 43.50
CA SER A 31 20.33 -14.53 43.05
C SER A 31 19.96 -13.90 41.72
N HIS A 32 19.76 -12.58 41.71
CA HIS A 32 19.68 -11.80 40.47
C HIS A 32 21.05 -11.89 39.82
N ALA A 33 21.21 -12.86 38.91
CA ALA A 33 22.31 -12.83 37.97
C ALA A 33 22.11 -11.55 37.13
N LEU A 34 22.96 -10.56 37.34
CA LEU A 34 23.07 -9.43 36.43
C LEU A 34 23.32 -10.03 35.04
N ALA A 35 22.37 -9.83 34.13
CA ALA A 35 22.57 -10.23 32.74
C ALA A 35 23.86 -9.59 32.25
N ALA A 36 24.76 -10.40 31.69
CA ALA A 36 25.98 -9.90 31.07
C ALA A 36 25.60 -8.79 30.07
N PRO A 37 26.33 -7.67 30.02
CA PRO A 37 26.07 -6.64 29.02
C PRO A 37 26.06 -7.27 27.64
N ALA A 38 25.06 -6.96 26.84
CA ALA A 38 24.97 -7.45 25.46
C ALA A 38 26.27 -7.07 24.73
N ALA A 39 26.85 -7.99 23.97
CA ALA A 39 28.07 -7.72 23.22
C ALA A 39 27.86 -6.52 22.28
N ALA A 40 28.86 -5.65 22.22
CA ALA A 40 28.86 -4.52 21.30
C ALA A 40 28.60 -4.99 19.86
N SER A 41 27.69 -4.33 19.16
CA SER A 41 27.31 -4.73 17.81
C SER A 41 26.92 -3.55 16.94
N ALA A 42 27.28 -3.62 15.67
CA ALA A 42 26.95 -2.63 14.66
C ALA A 42 26.43 -3.30 13.38
N PHE A 43 25.56 -2.60 12.65
CA PHE A 43 24.91 -3.10 11.44
C PHE A 43 24.89 -2.03 10.36
N VAL A 44 25.27 -2.41 9.14
CA VAL A 44 25.14 -1.55 7.96
C VAL A 44 23.81 -1.83 7.28
N ARG A 45 23.01 -0.78 7.05
CA ARG A 45 21.67 -0.79 6.45
C ARG A 45 21.72 -0.13 5.08
N VAL A 46 21.31 -0.85 4.05
CA VAL A 46 21.39 -0.43 2.65
C VAL A 46 20.05 -0.56 1.95
N ASN A 47 19.85 0.23 0.90
CA ASN A 47 18.83 -0.07 -0.10
C ASN A 47 19.20 -1.37 -0.81
N GLN A 48 18.41 -2.40 -0.66
CA GLN A 48 18.77 -3.76 -1.07
C GLN A 48 18.60 -4.01 -2.57
N ILE A 49 17.76 -3.24 -3.28
CA ILE A 49 17.75 -3.30 -4.75
C ILE A 49 18.92 -2.54 -5.35
N GLY A 50 19.55 -1.65 -4.57
CA GLY A 50 20.73 -0.89 -4.96
C GLY A 50 20.49 0.61 -5.10
N TYR A 51 21.45 1.27 -5.73
CA TYR A 51 21.49 2.72 -5.87
C TYR A 51 21.71 3.12 -7.33
N PRO A 52 21.11 4.23 -7.78
CA PRO A 52 21.38 4.75 -9.11
C PRO A 52 22.83 5.20 -9.24
N ALA A 53 23.45 4.98 -10.40
CA ALA A 53 24.82 5.41 -10.69
C ALA A 53 24.99 6.92 -10.53
N GLN A 54 23.96 7.69 -10.91
CA GLN A 54 23.90 9.14 -10.73
C GLN A 54 22.88 9.50 -9.65
N GLY A 55 23.27 10.39 -8.73
CA GLY A 55 22.42 10.86 -7.62
C GLY A 55 22.94 10.44 -6.25
N SER A 56 22.19 10.80 -5.24
CA SER A 56 22.47 10.55 -3.82
C SER A 56 22.46 9.07 -3.49
N LYS A 57 23.43 8.62 -2.69
CA LYS A 57 23.58 7.24 -2.22
C LYS A 57 23.91 7.24 -0.75
N ARG A 58 22.92 6.94 0.08
CA ARG A 58 23.09 6.87 1.53
C ARG A 58 22.75 5.49 2.06
N ALA A 59 23.67 4.93 2.84
CA ALA A 59 23.45 3.82 3.74
C ALA A 59 23.55 4.32 5.18
N TYR A 60 23.25 3.44 6.14
CA TYR A 60 23.31 3.78 7.56
C TYR A 60 24.12 2.74 8.33
N LEU A 61 24.93 3.21 9.30
CA LEU A 61 25.52 2.38 10.33
C LEU A 61 24.73 2.56 11.61
N MET A 62 24.12 1.50 12.13
CA MET A 62 23.43 1.49 13.41
C MET A 62 24.29 0.74 14.43
N SER A 63 24.65 1.38 15.54
CA SER A 63 25.60 0.83 16.53
C SER A 63 25.08 0.93 17.97
N THR A 64 25.52 0.00 18.81
CA THR A 64 25.29 0.04 20.28
C THR A 64 26.14 1.08 21.00
N ASP A 65 27.31 1.39 20.45
CA ASP A 65 28.31 2.27 21.06
C ASP A 65 28.80 3.32 20.07
N PRO A 66 29.42 4.43 20.55
CA PRO A 66 29.95 5.47 19.67
C PRO A 66 31.02 4.95 18.70
N GLU A 67 30.92 5.31 17.44
CA GLU A 67 31.84 4.92 16.38
C GLU A 67 32.84 6.05 16.05
N THR A 68 33.41 6.66 17.08
CA THR A 68 34.32 7.82 16.94
C THR A 68 35.55 7.48 16.09
N GLY A 69 35.76 8.24 15.01
CA GLY A 69 36.88 8.05 14.09
C GLY A 69 36.72 6.89 13.10
N ALA A 70 35.54 6.25 13.07
CA ALA A 70 35.26 5.16 12.13
C ALA A 70 35.31 5.66 10.67
N THR A 71 35.75 4.75 9.81
CA THR A 71 35.74 4.91 8.35
C THR A 71 34.99 3.77 7.70
N PHE A 72 34.56 3.96 6.48
CA PHE A 72 33.98 2.88 5.70
C PHE A 72 34.60 2.78 4.30
N ALA A 73 34.59 1.59 3.77
CA ALA A 73 35.05 1.29 2.42
C ALA A 73 33.93 0.59 1.64
N VAL A 74 33.67 1.06 0.42
CA VAL A 74 32.82 0.34 -0.55
C VAL A 74 33.75 -0.54 -1.37
N LYS A 75 33.42 -1.83 -1.44
CA LYS A 75 34.25 -2.85 -2.11
C LYS A 75 33.51 -3.52 -3.25
N SER A 76 34.23 -3.78 -4.34
CA SER A 76 33.84 -4.72 -5.40
C SER A 76 34.69 -5.99 -5.22
N GLY A 77 34.08 -7.06 -4.73
CA GLY A 77 34.80 -8.22 -4.24
C GLY A 77 35.79 -7.84 -3.12
N SER A 78 37.08 -8.08 -3.29
CA SER A 78 38.13 -7.71 -2.33
C SER A 78 38.70 -6.30 -2.55
N THR A 79 38.37 -5.65 -3.68
CA THR A 79 38.96 -4.35 -4.06
C THR A 79 38.17 -3.19 -3.47
N THR A 80 38.83 -2.31 -2.72
CA THR A 80 38.25 -1.04 -2.27
C THR A 80 38.16 -0.07 -3.45
N VAL A 81 36.97 0.41 -3.76
CA VAL A 81 36.70 1.36 -4.86
C VAL A 81 36.34 2.76 -4.37
N PHE A 82 35.93 2.86 -3.11
CA PHE A 82 35.63 4.13 -2.44
C PHE A 82 35.88 3.97 -0.94
N SER A 83 36.28 5.06 -0.28
CA SER A 83 36.39 5.11 1.18
C SER A 83 36.17 6.53 1.69
N ALA A 84 35.55 6.65 2.86
CA ALA A 84 35.32 7.92 3.53
C ALA A 84 35.21 7.71 5.06
N SER A 85 35.21 8.81 5.82
CA SER A 85 34.73 8.79 7.22
C SER A 85 33.23 8.62 7.25
N ILE A 86 32.71 8.02 8.33
CA ILE A 86 31.28 8.04 8.60
C ILE A 86 30.80 9.48 8.83
N GLY A 87 29.51 9.73 8.60
CA GLY A 87 28.92 11.06 8.84
C GLY A 87 28.68 11.34 10.34
N PRO A 88 27.98 12.43 10.68
CA PRO A 88 27.66 12.77 12.06
C PRO A 88 26.70 11.75 12.68
N ASP A 89 26.71 11.65 14.02
CA ASP A 89 25.73 10.86 14.76
C ASP A 89 24.34 11.48 14.62
N LEU A 90 23.42 10.74 14.02
CA LEU A 90 22.01 11.12 13.80
C LEU A 90 21.14 10.86 15.03
N GLY A 91 21.69 10.21 16.05
CA GLY A 91 21.03 9.97 17.32
C GLY A 91 20.59 8.53 17.55
N LYS A 92 19.76 8.39 18.57
CA LYS A 92 19.34 7.11 19.13
C LYS A 92 18.13 6.52 18.40
N TRP A 93 18.24 5.26 18.00
CA TRP A 93 17.11 4.48 17.51
C TRP A 93 16.36 3.75 18.65
N SER A 94 17.09 3.08 19.54
CA SER A 94 16.50 2.31 20.64
C SER A 94 17.37 2.34 21.90
N LYS A 95 16.94 1.67 22.95
CA LYS A 95 17.76 1.50 24.17
C LYS A 95 19.04 0.71 23.89
N THR A 96 19.02 -0.18 22.90
CA THR A 96 20.16 -1.01 22.51
C THR A 96 21.04 -0.29 21.47
N PHE A 97 20.44 0.29 20.44
CA PHE A 97 21.15 0.99 19.38
C PHE A 97 21.04 2.49 19.63
N THR A 98 22.07 3.04 20.26
CA THR A 98 22.08 4.43 20.71
C THR A 98 22.70 5.39 19.73
N HIS A 99 23.24 4.88 18.61
CA HIS A 99 23.91 5.67 17.57
C HIS A 99 23.52 5.18 16.18
N VAL A 100 23.26 6.12 15.28
CA VAL A 100 23.05 5.88 13.84
C VAL A 100 23.87 6.90 13.07
N TYR A 101 24.62 6.47 12.06
CA TYR A 101 25.51 7.32 11.26
C TYR A 101 25.19 7.16 9.78
N PRO A 102 25.15 8.24 8.98
CA PRO A 102 25.01 8.13 7.53
C PRO A 102 26.34 7.73 6.90
N LEU A 103 26.27 6.92 5.87
CA LEU A 103 27.37 6.49 5.03
C LEU A 103 27.09 6.95 3.60
N ASP A 104 27.60 8.13 3.25
CA ASP A 104 27.35 8.75 1.96
C ASP A 104 28.49 8.41 0.96
N PHE A 105 28.12 7.92 -0.23
CA PHE A 105 29.06 7.52 -1.29
C PHE A 105 28.60 7.96 -2.69
N ASP A 106 28.03 9.16 -2.77
CA ASP A 106 27.43 9.76 -3.98
C ASP A 106 28.37 9.76 -5.18
N SER A 107 29.66 10.01 -4.96
CA SER A 107 30.65 10.09 -6.02
C SER A 107 30.99 8.74 -6.68
N LEU A 108 30.60 7.60 -6.09
CA LEU A 108 30.77 6.28 -6.69
C LEU A 108 29.69 6.03 -7.76
N ALA A 109 30.03 6.29 -9.03
CA ALA A 109 29.10 6.17 -10.15
C ALA A 109 29.27 4.88 -10.97
N SER A 110 30.31 4.10 -10.73
CA SER A 110 30.59 2.89 -11.51
C SER A 110 29.54 1.83 -11.24
N ALA A 111 28.95 1.28 -12.32
CA ALA A 111 28.01 0.16 -12.22
C ALA A 111 28.73 -1.11 -11.73
N GLY A 112 28.06 -1.89 -10.86
CA GLY A 112 28.61 -3.11 -10.30
C GLY A 112 27.88 -3.62 -9.07
N MET A 113 28.40 -4.71 -8.49
CA MET A 113 27.96 -5.26 -7.19
C MET A 113 28.99 -4.85 -6.12
N TYR A 114 28.47 -4.40 -4.99
CA TYR A 114 29.26 -3.81 -3.93
C TYR A 114 28.82 -4.28 -2.54
N THR A 115 29.75 -4.15 -1.58
CA THR A 115 29.49 -4.25 -0.13
C THR A 115 30.13 -3.07 0.56
N ILE A 116 29.55 -2.61 1.66
CA ILE A 116 30.15 -1.61 2.56
C ILE A 116 30.80 -2.34 3.72
N HIS A 117 32.03 -1.95 4.06
CA HIS A 117 32.76 -2.44 5.23
C HIS A 117 33.14 -1.25 6.10
N VAL A 118 32.67 -1.24 7.34
CA VAL A 118 33.02 -0.24 8.35
C VAL A 118 34.21 -0.75 9.14
N SER A 119 35.23 0.12 9.31
CA SER A 119 36.38 -0.06 10.17
C SER A 119 36.33 1.01 11.25
N GLY A 120 36.09 0.58 12.48
CA GLY A 120 35.93 1.48 13.62
C GLY A 120 36.01 0.71 14.92
N PRO A 121 35.56 1.31 16.04
CA PRO A 121 35.46 0.59 17.31
C PRO A 121 34.69 -0.72 17.18
N ILE A 122 33.62 -0.74 16.40
CA ILE A 122 32.84 -1.95 16.09
C ILE A 122 32.77 -2.12 14.57
N GLY A 123 33.43 -3.15 14.05
CA GLY A 123 33.37 -3.46 12.62
C GLY A 123 32.01 -3.98 12.17
N ALA A 124 31.56 -3.57 10.97
CA ALA A 124 30.32 -4.03 10.39
C ALA A 124 30.41 -4.15 8.86
N SER A 125 29.57 -4.98 8.27
CA SER A 125 29.47 -5.11 6.81
C SER A 125 28.02 -5.14 6.36
N SER A 126 27.77 -4.60 5.15
CA SER A 126 26.44 -4.66 4.53
C SER A 126 26.18 -5.98 3.83
N PRO A 127 24.92 -6.32 3.54
CA PRO A 127 24.60 -7.17 2.41
C PRO A 127 25.18 -6.63 1.10
N ALA A 128 25.26 -7.47 0.07
CA ALA A 128 25.62 -7.00 -1.27
C ALA A 128 24.48 -6.15 -1.87
N PHE A 129 24.85 -5.08 -2.56
CA PHE A 129 23.91 -4.21 -3.28
C PHE A 129 24.47 -3.83 -4.65
N LYS A 130 23.57 -3.38 -5.52
CA LYS A 130 23.90 -3.00 -6.90
C LYS A 130 24.04 -1.49 -7.04
N ILE A 131 24.97 -1.02 -7.87
CA ILE A 131 24.91 0.32 -8.46
C ILE A 131 24.70 0.13 -9.95
N ALA A 132 23.69 0.78 -10.52
CA ALA A 132 23.37 0.67 -11.94
C ALA A 132 22.64 1.92 -12.45
N ASP A 133 22.36 1.96 -13.76
CA ASP A 133 21.45 2.96 -14.30
C ASP A 133 20.03 2.79 -13.69
N ARG A 134 19.30 3.92 -13.61
CA ARG A 134 17.98 3.97 -12.96
C ARG A 134 16.99 2.97 -13.57
N SER A 135 16.92 2.91 -14.90
CA SER A 135 15.99 1.99 -15.59
C SER A 135 16.29 0.54 -15.23
N SER A 136 17.56 0.14 -15.24
CA SER A 136 17.95 -1.25 -14.91
C SER A 136 17.72 -1.64 -13.44
N LEU A 137 17.71 -0.66 -12.52
CA LEU A 137 17.36 -0.91 -11.12
C LEU A 137 15.86 -1.15 -10.94
N TYR A 138 15.04 -0.25 -11.47
CA TYR A 138 13.62 -0.18 -11.10
C TYR A 138 12.68 -0.97 -12.00
N THR A 139 13.06 -1.28 -13.25
CA THR A 139 12.19 -2.08 -14.15
C THR A 139 11.91 -3.48 -13.59
N ALA A 140 12.89 -4.11 -12.93
CA ALA A 140 12.69 -5.41 -12.28
C ALA A 140 11.71 -5.30 -11.10
N ALA A 141 11.83 -4.26 -10.28
CA ALA A 141 10.92 -4.01 -9.16
C ALA A 141 9.48 -3.73 -9.63
N ILE A 142 9.30 -2.96 -10.72
CA ILE A 142 7.97 -2.79 -11.36
C ILE A 142 7.41 -4.15 -11.80
N SER A 143 8.22 -5.00 -12.41
CA SER A 143 7.77 -6.33 -12.84
C SER A 143 7.37 -7.21 -11.66
N ASN A 144 8.10 -7.13 -10.53
CA ASN A 144 7.73 -7.82 -9.30
C ASN A 144 6.41 -7.27 -8.73
N SER A 145 6.24 -5.95 -8.66
CA SER A 145 4.98 -5.35 -8.21
C SER A 145 3.77 -5.83 -9.03
N LEU A 146 3.92 -5.93 -10.35
CA LEU A 146 2.86 -6.45 -11.21
C LEU A 146 2.64 -7.96 -11.03
N SER A 147 3.69 -8.72 -10.70
CA SER A 147 3.56 -10.14 -10.36
C SER A 147 2.70 -10.35 -9.11
N PHE A 148 2.74 -9.45 -8.14
CA PHE A 148 1.83 -9.47 -7.00
C PHE A 148 0.37 -9.42 -7.49
N TYR A 149 -0.03 -8.37 -8.20
CA TYR A 149 -1.41 -8.26 -8.71
C TYR A 149 -1.83 -9.44 -9.58
N GLN A 150 -0.92 -9.98 -10.39
CA GLN A 150 -1.19 -11.15 -11.23
C GLN A 150 -1.50 -12.40 -10.40
N ASN A 151 -0.91 -12.54 -9.23
CA ASN A 151 -1.21 -13.63 -8.31
C ASN A 151 -2.50 -13.38 -7.50
N GLU A 152 -2.87 -12.11 -7.30
CA GLU A 152 -4.14 -11.73 -6.65
C GLU A 152 -5.35 -11.80 -7.59
N ARG A 153 -5.17 -12.03 -8.89
CA ARG A 153 -6.29 -12.16 -9.84
C ARG A 153 -7.25 -13.25 -9.47
N ASP A 154 -8.53 -12.89 -9.32
CA ASP A 154 -9.63 -13.81 -9.08
C ASP A 154 -10.29 -14.28 -10.39
N GLY A 155 -11.06 -15.37 -10.32
CA GLY A 155 -11.89 -15.86 -11.39
C GLY A 155 -11.15 -16.67 -12.47
N ALA A 156 -11.84 -16.83 -13.60
CA ALA A 156 -11.37 -17.66 -14.72
C ALA A 156 -10.14 -17.07 -15.46
N ASN A 157 -9.89 -15.77 -15.29
CA ASN A 157 -8.78 -15.06 -15.98
C ASN A 157 -7.55 -14.90 -15.07
N TYR A 158 -7.31 -15.83 -14.16
CA TYR A 158 -6.09 -15.90 -13.39
C TYR A 158 -4.86 -16.11 -14.28
N ILE A 159 -3.69 -15.78 -13.77
CA ILE A 159 -2.42 -16.05 -14.45
C ILE A 159 -1.75 -17.24 -13.77
N PRO A 160 -1.50 -18.36 -14.47
CA PRO A 160 -0.84 -19.50 -13.88
C PRO A 160 0.57 -19.17 -13.39
N SER A 161 0.86 -19.58 -12.16
CA SER A 161 2.17 -19.45 -11.51
C SER A 161 2.41 -20.65 -10.59
N ALA A 162 3.57 -20.70 -9.95
CA ALA A 162 3.83 -21.73 -8.94
C ALA A 162 2.93 -21.58 -7.70
N LEU A 163 2.40 -20.39 -7.43
CA LEU A 163 1.43 -20.12 -6.37
C LEU A 163 -0.03 -20.32 -6.84
N ARG A 164 -0.31 -20.16 -8.12
CA ARG A 164 -1.65 -20.15 -8.70
C ARG A 164 -1.78 -21.21 -9.80
N THR A 165 -2.35 -22.36 -9.45
CA THR A 165 -2.41 -23.54 -10.33
C THR A 165 -3.77 -23.77 -10.98
N ALA A 166 -4.82 -23.08 -10.52
CA ALA A 166 -6.18 -23.22 -11.04
C ALA A 166 -6.98 -21.90 -10.87
N PRO A 167 -8.07 -21.71 -11.66
CA PRO A 167 -9.00 -20.62 -11.43
C PRO A 167 -9.71 -20.76 -10.07
N ALA A 168 -10.24 -19.66 -9.56
CA ALA A 168 -10.89 -19.61 -8.25
C ALA A 168 -12.25 -18.90 -8.33
N HIS A 169 -13.13 -19.15 -7.36
CA HIS A 169 -14.38 -18.44 -7.14
C HIS A 169 -15.25 -18.31 -8.43
N LEU A 170 -15.36 -19.39 -9.19
CA LEU A 170 -16.11 -19.41 -10.46
C LEU A 170 -17.62 -19.15 -10.24
N ASN A 171 -18.13 -19.42 -9.03
CA ASN A 171 -19.50 -19.11 -8.64
C ASN A 171 -19.79 -17.59 -8.61
N ASP A 172 -18.77 -16.73 -8.51
CA ASP A 172 -18.93 -15.28 -8.55
C ASP A 172 -19.48 -14.76 -9.89
N ALA A 173 -19.38 -15.53 -10.97
CA ALA A 173 -20.00 -15.20 -12.24
C ALA A 173 -21.54 -15.12 -12.19
N ASN A 174 -22.15 -15.62 -11.10
CA ASN A 174 -23.58 -15.55 -10.85
C ASN A 174 -23.87 -15.36 -9.34
N ALA A 175 -23.20 -14.36 -8.75
CA ALA A 175 -23.26 -14.09 -7.31
C ALA A 175 -24.60 -13.47 -6.90
N MET A 176 -25.13 -13.90 -5.76
CA MET A 176 -26.31 -13.30 -5.14
C MET A 176 -25.93 -11.99 -4.45
N THR A 177 -26.79 -10.97 -4.64
CA THR A 177 -26.62 -9.67 -3.97
C THR A 177 -27.40 -9.61 -2.67
N TYR A 178 -26.86 -8.86 -1.71
CA TYR A 178 -27.39 -8.75 -0.35
C TYR A 178 -27.43 -7.30 0.13
N LEU A 179 -28.30 -7.03 1.10
CA LEU A 179 -28.19 -5.82 1.90
C LEU A 179 -26.91 -5.87 2.74
N THR A 180 -26.28 -4.73 2.92
CA THR A 180 -25.16 -4.57 3.85
C THR A 180 -25.57 -5.01 5.25
N PRO A 181 -24.92 -6.02 5.86
CA PRO A 181 -25.24 -6.44 7.21
C PRO A 181 -24.76 -5.43 8.25
N LYS A 182 -25.36 -5.49 9.44
CA LYS A 182 -24.78 -4.82 10.62
C LYS A 182 -23.73 -5.76 11.22
N ALA A 183 -22.49 -5.30 11.22
CA ALA A 183 -21.39 -6.00 11.86
C ALA A 183 -21.05 -5.37 13.21
N ASN A 184 -20.49 -6.17 14.12
CA ASN A 184 -19.85 -5.67 15.34
C ASN A 184 -18.44 -5.18 15.04
N THR A 185 -17.71 -4.75 16.06
CA THR A 185 -16.33 -4.22 15.91
C THR A 185 -15.28 -5.25 15.48
N SER A 186 -15.58 -6.56 15.61
CA SER A 186 -14.71 -7.64 15.11
C SER A 186 -15.07 -8.10 13.70
N GLY A 187 -16.11 -7.53 13.09
CA GLY A 187 -16.55 -7.90 11.74
C GLY A 187 -17.67 -8.93 11.69
N ALA A 188 -17.92 -9.63 12.78
CA ALA A 188 -18.99 -10.63 12.83
C ALA A 188 -20.38 -9.97 12.78
N PHE A 189 -21.26 -10.50 11.95
CA PHE A 189 -22.63 -10.04 11.82
C PHE A 189 -23.62 -10.95 12.57
N SER A 190 -24.82 -10.42 12.88
CA SER A 190 -25.86 -11.15 13.62
C SER A 190 -26.86 -11.81 12.67
N GLY A 191 -27.17 -13.07 12.93
CA GLY A 191 -28.16 -13.82 12.15
C GLY A 191 -27.64 -14.24 10.78
N ASP A 192 -28.47 -14.11 9.75
CA ASP A 192 -28.14 -14.44 8.38
C ASP A 192 -28.20 -13.20 7.48
N LEU A 193 -27.55 -13.25 6.32
CA LEU A 193 -27.57 -12.17 5.34
C LEU A 193 -28.96 -12.08 4.68
N THR A 194 -29.40 -10.86 4.35
CA THR A 194 -30.68 -10.61 3.68
C THR A 194 -30.50 -10.52 2.17
N PRO A 195 -30.92 -11.54 1.39
CA PRO A 195 -30.75 -11.53 -0.05
C PRO A 195 -31.71 -10.53 -0.72
N LEU A 196 -31.23 -9.92 -1.81
CA LEU A 196 -32.03 -8.99 -2.62
C LEU A 196 -32.74 -9.65 -3.81
N GLY A 197 -32.47 -10.93 -4.05
CA GLY A 197 -33.06 -11.68 -5.16
C GLY A 197 -32.47 -11.33 -6.54
N VAL A 198 -31.48 -10.46 -6.60
CA VAL A 198 -30.77 -10.09 -7.82
C VAL A 198 -29.41 -10.78 -7.83
N ARG A 199 -29.00 -11.26 -9.01
CA ARG A 199 -27.67 -11.84 -9.22
C ARG A 199 -26.89 -11.01 -10.21
N ILE A 200 -25.58 -10.92 -9.98
CA ILE A 200 -24.67 -10.20 -10.86
C ILE A 200 -23.43 -11.05 -11.17
N ASP A 201 -22.69 -10.69 -12.22
CA ASP A 201 -21.35 -11.17 -12.47
C ASP A 201 -20.34 -10.33 -11.68
N ALA A 202 -19.90 -10.84 -10.55
CA ALA A 202 -18.85 -10.24 -9.70
C ALA A 202 -17.47 -10.93 -9.87
N SER A 203 -17.33 -11.77 -10.93
CA SER A 203 -16.08 -12.51 -11.20
C SER A 203 -14.93 -11.60 -11.62
N GLY A 204 -13.70 -12.04 -11.40
CA GLY A 204 -12.49 -11.23 -11.64
C GLY A 204 -12.21 -10.26 -10.49
N GLY A 205 -11.39 -9.26 -10.75
CA GLY A 205 -10.84 -8.38 -9.72
C GLY A 205 -9.68 -9.03 -8.98
N TRP A 206 -9.03 -8.25 -8.15
CA TRP A 206 -7.98 -8.73 -7.25
C TRP A 206 -8.56 -9.02 -5.87
N TRP A 207 -8.01 -9.99 -5.19
CA TRP A 207 -8.20 -10.11 -3.75
C TRP A 207 -7.56 -8.90 -3.07
N ASP A 208 -8.14 -8.52 -1.97
CA ASP A 208 -7.77 -7.29 -1.29
C ASP A 208 -6.41 -7.38 -0.60
N ALA A 209 -6.23 -8.42 0.21
CA ALA A 209 -5.07 -8.57 1.09
C ALA A 209 -4.64 -10.04 1.20
N GLY A 210 -4.30 -10.51 2.41
CA GLY A 210 -3.96 -11.91 2.67
C GLY A 210 -5.13 -12.89 2.57
N ASP A 211 -6.33 -12.39 2.42
CA ASP A 211 -7.60 -13.08 2.26
C ASP A 211 -8.11 -13.07 0.79
N TYR A 212 -9.36 -13.47 0.56
CA TYR A 212 -9.99 -13.48 -0.76
C TYR A 212 -11.12 -12.47 -0.92
N LEU A 213 -11.27 -11.53 0.01
CA LEU A 213 -12.26 -10.45 -0.11
C LEU A 213 -11.92 -9.55 -1.30
N LYS A 214 -12.93 -8.89 -1.86
CA LYS A 214 -12.74 -7.89 -2.90
C LYS A 214 -13.54 -6.64 -2.56
N PHE A 215 -12.88 -5.49 -2.61
CA PHE A 215 -13.46 -4.19 -2.26
C PHE A 215 -13.33 -3.19 -3.40
N VAL A 216 -14.39 -2.46 -3.66
CA VAL A 216 -14.34 -1.34 -4.61
C VAL A 216 -13.43 -0.23 -4.09
N GLN A 217 -13.41 0.01 -2.78
CA GLN A 217 -12.58 1.04 -2.17
C GLN A 217 -11.09 0.87 -2.50
N THR A 218 -10.50 -0.27 -2.18
CA THR A 218 -9.08 -0.54 -2.42
C THR A 218 -8.78 -0.74 -3.90
N THR A 219 -9.68 -1.41 -4.64
CA THR A 219 -9.50 -1.62 -6.08
C THR A 219 -9.56 -0.31 -6.87
N SER A 220 -10.45 0.63 -6.53
CA SER A 220 -10.56 1.90 -7.27
C SER A 220 -9.33 2.79 -7.09
N TYR A 221 -8.78 2.86 -5.88
CA TYR A 221 -7.50 3.52 -5.60
C TYR A 221 -6.36 2.85 -6.38
N THR A 222 -6.22 1.54 -6.20
CA THR A 222 -5.17 0.76 -6.87
C THR A 222 -5.21 0.94 -8.38
N ASP A 223 -6.38 0.80 -8.99
CA ASP A 223 -6.51 0.89 -10.45
C ASP A 223 -6.26 2.32 -10.95
N ALA A 224 -6.70 3.35 -10.22
CA ALA A 224 -6.39 4.75 -10.54
C ALA A 224 -4.87 5.00 -10.56
N VAL A 225 -4.14 4.57 -9.52
CA VAL A 225 -2.68 4.73 -9.45
C VAL A 225 -1.97 3.94 -10.56
N LEU A 226 -2.39 2.69 -10.83
CA LEU A 226 -1.84 1.89 -11.93
C LEU A 226 -2.11 2.54 -13.29
N LEU A 227 -3.29 3.10 -13.51
CA LEU A 227 -3.67 3.78 -14.77
C LEU A 227 -2.89 5.08 -14.97
N VAL A 228 -2.63 5.85 -13.91
CA VAL A 228 -1.71 7.00 -13.95
C VAL A 228 -0.34 6.54 -14.44
N GLY A 229 0.19 5.47 -13.85
CA GLY A 229 1.48 4.92 -14.26
C GLY A 229 1.50 4.47 -15.73
N VAL A 230 0.45 3.80 -16.21
CA VAL A 230 0.33 3.41 -17.65
C VAL A 230 0.26 4.62 -18.57
N ARG A 231 -0.46 5.67 -18.18
CA ARG A 231 -0.61 6.90 -18.97
C ARG A 231 0.73 7.65 -19.07
N ASP A 232 1.40 7.82 -17.96
CA ASP A 232 2.51 8.76 -17.82
C ASP A 232 3.89 8.13 -18.06
N PHE A 233 3.98 6.79 -17.93
CA PHE A 233 5.21 6.02 -18.16
C PHE A 233 5.02 4.93 -19.23
N PRO A 234 4.60 5.28 -20.46
CA PRO A 234 4.30 4.30 -21.52
C PRO A 234 5.52 3.46 -21.91
N GLN A 235 6.75 3.93 -21.65
CA GLN A 235 8.00 3.18 -21.87
C GLN A 235 8.12 1.95 -20.96
N MET A 236 7.34 1.86 -19.88
CA MET A 236 7.29 0.68 -19.00
C MET A 236 6.30 -0.39 -19.49
N GLY A 237 5.74 -0.23 -20.70
CA GLY A 237 4.72 -1.13 -21.26
C GLY A 237 5.15 -2.59 -21.44
N SER A 238 6.46 -2.87 -21.48
CA SER A 238 7.00 -4.24 -21.54
C SER A 238 6.78 -5.05 -20.25
N THR A 239 6.39 -4.41 -19.15
CA THR A 239 6.16 -5.08 -17.86
C THR A 239 4.79 -5.76 -17.76
N GLY A 240 3.87 -5.51 -18.69
CA GLY A 240 2.48 -5.99 -18.61
C GLY A 240 1.53 -5.07 -17.85
N TRP A 241 1.98 -3.92 -17.38
CA TRP A 241 1.24 -2.96 -16.55
C TRP A 241 -0.11 -2.56 -17.15
N ARG A 242 -0.10 -2.23 -18.47
CA ARG A 242 -1.33 -1.88 -19.20
C ARG A 242 -2.40 -2.99 -19.16
N GLY A 243 -1.99 -4.25 -19.19
CA GLY A 243 -2.91 -5.39 -19.12
C GLY A 243 -3.48 -5.59 -17.73
N GLU A 244 -2.69 -5.28 -16.72
CA GLU A 244 -3.09 -5.40 -15.31
C GLU A 244 -4.11 -4.32 -14.92
N ALA A 245 -3.85 -3.06 -15.26
CA ALA A 245 -4.80 -1.98 -15.04
C ALA A 245 -6.13 -2.21 -15.80
N LEU A 246 -6.10 -2.78 -17.01
CA LEU A 246 -7.35 -3.15 -17.70
C LEU A 246 -8.14 -4.23 -16.95
N PHE A 247 -7.46 -5.11 -16.22
CA PHE A 247 -8.12 -6.15 -15.44
C PHE A 247 -8.88 -5.56 -14.26
N GLY A 248 -8.29 -4.61 -13.53
CA GLY A 248 -8.94 -3.85 -12.46
C GLY A 248 -10.15 -3.06 -12.95
N ALA A 249 -9.96 -2.23 -14.00
CA ALA A 249 -11.03 -1.43 -14.58
C ALA A 249 -12.25 -2.29 -15.05
N ARG A 250 -12.00 -3.49 -15.56
CA ARG A 250 -13.07 -4.42 -15.96
C ARG A 250 -13.86 -4.94 -14.78
N TRP A 251 -13.22 -5.15 -13.63
CA TRP A 251 -13.94 -5.59 -12.43
C TRP A 251 -14.75 -4.43 -11.82
N LEU A 252 -14.20 -3.23 -11.72
CA LEU A 252 -14.96 -2.04 -11.28
C LEU A 252 -16.22 -1.85 -12.13
N MET A 253 -16.11 -2.02 -13.47
CA MET A 253 -17.27 -1.95 -14.38
C MET A 253 -18.31 -3.07 -14.17
N ARG A 254 -18.00 -4.17 -13.50
CA ARG A 254 -18.97 -5.20 -13.08
C ARG A 254 -19.63 -4.84 -11.76
N MET A 255 -18.93 -4.11 -10.91
CA MET A 255 -19.45 -3.65 -9.62
C MET A 255 -20.33 -2.40 -9.75
N TRP A 256 -20.34 -1.75 -10.92
CA TRP A 256 -21.19 -0.63 -11.27
C TRP A 256 -22.23 -1.01 -12.35
N ASP A 257 -23.51 -1.05 -11.96
CA ASP A 257 -24.61 -1.18 -12.94
C ASP A 257 -25.05 0.21 -13.41
N ASP A 258 -24.51 0.63 -14.55
CA ASP A 258 -24.80 1.95 -15.12
C ASP A 258 -26.26 2.12 -15.55
N SER A 259 -26.97 1.04 -15.86
CA SER A 259 -28.38 1.08 -16.28
C SER A 259 -29.34 1.44 -15.14
N THR A 260 -29.06 0.96 -13.94
CA THR A 260 -29.84 1.20 -12.73
C THR A 260 -29.15 2.18 -11.77
N LYS A 261 -27.95 2.67 -12.10
CA LYS A 261 -27.12 3.51 -11.23
C LYS A 261 -26.93 2.86 -9.86
N THR A 262 -26.47 1.63 -9.86
CA THR A 262 -26.31 0.84 -8.63
C THR A 262 -24.85 0.45 -8.42
N LEU A 263 -24.30 0.81 -7.27
CA LEU A 263 -22.97 0.38 -6.84
C LEU A 263 -23.07 -0.86 -5.95
N TYR A 264 -22.29 -1.88 -6.29
CA TYR A 264 -21.96 -3.01 -5.43
C TYR A 264 -20.53 -2.81 -4.96
N TYR A 265 -20.25 -2.86 -3.66
CA TYR A 265 -18.99 -2.35 -3.14
C TYR A 265 -18.07 -3.40 -2.53
N GLN A 266 -18.59 -4.61 -2.26
CA GLN A 266 -17.81 -5.68 -1.63
C GLN A 266 -18.29 -7.06 -2.08
N VAL A 267 -17.33 -7.99 -2.23
CA VAL A 267 -17.56 -9.42 -2.43
C VAL A 267 -16.93 -10.19 -1.28
N GLY A 268 -17.71 -11.10 -0.68
CA GLY A 268 -17.27 -11.92 0.45
C GLY A 268 -17.54 -11.30 1.82
N ILE A 269 -17.35 -12.10 2.86
CA ILE A 269 -17.43 -11.72 4.28
C ILE A 269 -16.13 -12.13 4.97
N GLY A 270 -15.57 -11.23 5.78
CA GLY A 270 -14.37 -11.50 6.58
C GLY A 270 -14.67 -12.50 7.70
N GLU A 271 -15.14 -12.02 8.84
CA GLU A 271 -15.52 -12.90 9.95
C GLU A 271 -16.93 -13.44 9.81
N GLY A 272 -17.08 -14.74 10.06
CA GLY A 272 -18.39 -15.39 10.19
C GLY A 272 -19.03 -15.19 11.57
N ASN A 273 -19.94 -16.08 11.90
CA ASN A 273 -20.61 -16.10 13.20
C ASN A 273 -20.92 -17.55 13.64
N SER A 274 -21.78 -17.76 14.64
CA SER A 274 -22.11 -19.11 15.12
C SER A 274 -22.77 -20.01 14.06
N GLN A 275 -23.27 -19.46 12.94
CA GLN A 275 -23.99 -20.18 11.89
C GLN A 275 -23.28 -20.18 10.54
N THR A 276 -22.26 -19.35 10.38
CA THR A 276 -21.53 -19.15 9.12
C THR A 276 -20.04 -19.06 9.35
N VAL A 277 -19.28 -19.51 8.36
CA VAL A 277 -17.81 -19.34 8.29
C VAL A 277 -17.52 -18.26 7.26
N GLY A 278 -16.67 -17.32 7.62
CA GLY A 278 -16.14 -16.28 6.75
C GLY A 278 -14.72 -16.56 6.31
N ASP A 279 -14.19 -15.66 5.54
CA ASP A 279 -12.89 -15.80 4.90
C ASP A 279 -11.73 -15.79 5.91
N HIS A 280 -11.87 -15.01 6.99
CA HIS A 280 -10.90 -14.90 8.07
C HIS A 280 -10.97 -16.05 9.10
N ASP A 281 -11.98 -16.94 9.03
CA ASP A 281 -12.12 -18.01 10.01
C ASP A 281 -11.28 -19.26 9.66
N ILE A 282 -11.00 -19.47 8.37
CA ILE A 282 -10.33 -20.68 7.89
C ILE A 282 -9.49 -20.43 6.63
N TRP A 283 -8.23 -20.86 6.66
CA TRP A 283 -7.35 -20.79 5.51
C TRP A 283 -7.45 -22.02 4.62
N ARG A 284 -7.47 -21.79 3.31
CA ARG A 284 -7.64 -22.78 2.26
C ARG A 284 -7.10 -22.24 0.94
N LEU A 285 -6.96 -23.08 -0.07
CA LEU A 285 -6.61 -22.61 -1.39
C LEU A 285 -7.86 -22.07 -2.13
N PRO A 286 -7.75 -20.98 -2.89
CA PRO A 286 -8.91 -20.30 -3.45
C PRO A 286 -9.67 -21.13 -4.50
N GLN A 287 -8.99 -22.03 -5.21
CA GLN A 287 -9.61 -22.93 -6.18
C GLN A 287 -10.57 -23.97 -5.53
N ASP A 288 -10.47 -24.17 -4.22
CA ASP A 288 -11.29 -25.14 -3.52
C ASP A 288 -12.64 -24.52 -3.04
N ASP A 289 -12.76 -23.19 -3.05
CA ASP A 289 -13.86 -22.45 -2.44
C ASP A 289 -15.22 -22.78 -3.02
N ASP A 290 -15.33 -22.95 -4.32
CA ASP A 290 -16.60 -23.27 -4.99
C ASP A 290 -17.23 -24.58 -4.48
N THR A 291 -16.44 -25.45 -3.82
CA THR A 291 -16.89 -26.74 -3.27
C THR A 291 -16.55 -26.93 -1.78
N TRP A 292 -15.96 -25.92 -1.14
CA TRP A 292 -15.43 -26.02 0.22
C TRP A 292 -16.50 -26.42 1.24
N GLY A 293 -16.14 -27.35 2.13
CA GLY A 293 -17.02 -27.83 3.18
C GLY A 293 -18.19 -28.69 2.71
N GLY A 294 -18.22 -29.11 1.44
CA GLY A 294 -19.23 -30.02 0.88
C GLY A 294 -20.66 -29.47 1.04
N SER A 295 -21.55 -30.22 1.67
CA SER A 295 -22.96 -29.84 1.92
C SER A 295 -23.18 -29.07 3.23
N ASP A 296 -22.14 -28.82 4.05
CA ASP A 296 -22.29 -28.12 5.33
C ASP A 296 -22.77 -26.67 5.07
N PRO A 297 -23.95 -26.27 5.59
CA PRO A 297 -24.50 -24.94 5.34
C PRO A 297 -23.67 -23.79 5.96
N ARG A 298 -22.79 -24.07 6.92
CA ARG A 298 -21.94 -23.05 7.52
C ARG A 298 -20.98 -22.43 6.51
N PHE A 299 -20.56 -23.20 5.48
CA PHE A 299 -19.64 -22.76 4.43
C PHE A 299 -20.34 -22.18 3.19
N ARG A 300 -21.66 -21.87 3.27
CA ARG A 300 -22.41 -21.37 2.10
C ARG A 300 -21.84 -20.08 1.53
N TYR A 301 -21.30 -19.20 2.37
CA TYR A 301 -20.74 -17.91 1.96
C TYR A 301 -19.26 -17.98 1.57
N ILE A 302 -18.60 -19.11 1.80
CA ILE A 302 -17.34 -19.46 1.13
C ILE A 302 -17.63 -19.90 -0.30
N ARG A 303 -18.57 -20.86 -0.49
CA ARG A 303 -18.90 -21.42 -1.82
C ARG A 303 -19.63 -20.45 -2.75
N HIS A 304 -20.47 -19.57 -2.19
CA HIS A 304 -21.28 -18.60 -2.91
C HIS A 304 -21.11 -17.25 -2.22
N ARG A 305 -20.02 -16.58 -2.55
CA ARG A 305 -19.65 -15.33 -1.90
C ARG A 305 -20.76 -14.28 -2.07
N PRO A 306 -21.21 -13.62 -0.99
CA PRO A 306 -22.20 -12.57 -1.07
C PRO A 306 -21.61 -11.31 -1.70
N VAL A 307 -22.44 -10.59 -2.44
CA VAL A 307 -22.10 -9.26 -2.98
C VAL A 307 -22.97 -8.22 -2.30
N PHE A 308 -22.35 -7.21 -1.69
CA PHE A 308 -23.09 -6.17 -0.97
C PHE A 308 -23.37 -4.96 -1.83
N ARG A 309 -24.64 -4.51 -1.81
CA ARG A 309 -25.11 -3.32 -2.52
C ARG A 309 -25.01 -2.09 -1.62
N ALA A 310 -24.42 -1.00 -2.12
CA ALA A 310 -24.25 0.25 -1.38
C ALA A 310 -25.59 0.93 -1.02
N GLY A 311 -26.57 0.86 -1.90
CA GLY A 311 -27.90 1.43 -1.71
C GLY A 311 -28.91 0.91 -2.76
N PRO A 312 -30.21 1.26 -2.67
CA PRO A 312 -31.17 0.99 -3.74
C PRO A 312 -30.74 1.55 -5.09
N PRO A 313 -31.26 1.04 -6.23
CA PRO A 313 -30.98 1.63 -7.54
C PRO A 313 -31.21 3.14 -7.58
N GLY A 314 -30.24 3.88 -8.16
CA GLY A 314 -30.26 5.33 -8.25
C GLY A 314 -29.96 6.08 -6.94
N SER A 315 -29.56 5.38 -5.88
CA SER A 315 -29.19 6.05 -4.62
C SER A 315 -27.88 6.80 -4.74
N PRO A 316 -27.73 7.90 -3.96
CA PRO A 316 -26.46 8.59 -3.81
C PRO A 316 -25.35 7.65 -3.33
N VAL A 317 -24.14 7.86 -3.82
CA VAL A 317 -22.92 7.07 -3.54
C VAL A 317 -22.07 7.81 -2.52
N SER A 318 -21.39 7.07 -1.66
CA SER A 318 -20.41 7.66 -0.72
C SER A 318 -19.34 8.43 -1.49
N PRO A 319 -19.00 9.68 -1.11
CA PRO A 319 -18.22 10.58 -1.95
C PRO A 319 -16.79 10.11 -2.19
N ASN A 320 -16.18 9.39 -1.23
CA ASN A 320 -14.89 8.73 -1.39
C ASN A 320 -14.92 7.70 -2.53
N LEU A 321 -15.91 6.79 -2.54
CA LEU A 321 -16.06 5.81 -3.62
C LEU A 321 -16.42 6.47 -4.95
N ALA A 322 -17.32 7.47 -4.92
CA ALA A 322 -17.72 8.18 -6.14
C ALA A 322 -16.54 8.88 -6.81
N GLY A 323 -15.68 9.53 -6.02
CA GLY A 323 -14.48 10.22 -6.51
C GLY A 323 -13.46 9.25 -7.11
N ARG A 324 -13.07 8.22 -6.36
CA ARG A 324 -12.07 7.24 -6.82
C ARG A 324 -12.53 6.40 -8.00
N ASP A 325 -13.78 5.91 -7.99
CA ASP A 325 -14.33 5.19 -9.14
C ASP A 325 -14.39 6.09 -10.39
N ALA A 326 -14.79 7.36 -10.22
CA ALA A 326 -14.79 8.31 -11.33
C ALA A 326 -13.38 8.55 -11.88
N ALA A 327 -12.37 8.67 -11.01
CA ALA A 327 -10.97 8.79 -11.41
C ALA A 327 -10.50 7.56 -12.20
N ALA A 328 -10.70 6.35 -11.66
CA ALA A 328 -10.33 5.11 -12.32
C ALA A 328 -11.02 4.96 -13.69
N PHE A 329 -12.30 5.28 -13.79
CA PHE A 329 -13.03 5.22 -15.07
C PHE A 329 -12.60 6.31 -16.07
N ALA A 330 -12.32 7.52 -15.61
CA ALA A 330 -11.80 8.59 -16.48
C ALA A 330 -10.40 8.26 -17.01
N LEU A 331 -9.52 7.73 -16.16
CA LEU A 331 -8.20 7.22 -16.53
C LEU A 331 -8.29 6.02 -17.48
N CYS A 332 -9.23 5.09 -17.24
CA CYS A 332 -9.53 3.99 -18.16
C CYS A 332 -9.85 4.53 -19.58
N TYR A 333 -10.68 5.57 -19.68
CA TYR A 333 -10.95 6.21 -20.97
C TYR A 333 -9.67 6.77 -21.60
N GLN A 334 -8.91 7.56 -20.84
CA GLN A 334 -7.69 8.19 -21.35
C GLN A 334 -6.70 7.15 -21.90
N VAL A 335 -6.51 6.04 -21.18
CA VAL A 335 -5.54 4.99 -21.52
C VAL A 335 -6.02 4.12 -22.69
N TYR A 336 -7.32 3.78 -22.75
CA TYR A 336 -7.80 2.75 -23.69
C TYR A 336 -8.64 3.30 -24.85
N ARG A 337 -8.91 4.61 -24.96
CA ARG A 337 -9.78 5.19 -25.99
C ARG A 337 -9.38 4.87 -27.44
N THR A 338 -8.09 4.66 -27.67
CA THR A 338 -7.57 4.32 -29.01
C THR A 338 -7.50 2.81 -29.26
N SER A 339 -7.23 2.01 -28.23
CA SER A 339 -7.03 0.56 -28.35
C SER A 339 -8.30 -0.25 -28.07
N ASN A 340 -9.23 0.28 -27.27
CA ASN A 340 -10.50 -0.34 -26.93
C ASN A 340 -11.60 0.73 -26.74
N PRO A 341 -11.99 1.47 -27.80
CA PRO A 341 -12.87 2.63 -27.69
C PRO A 341 -14.25 2.28 -27.12
N THR A 342 -14.79 1.11 -27.42
CA THR A 342 -16.10 0.69 -26.91
C THR A 342 -16.10 0.56 -25.40
N PHE A 343 -15.07 -0.04 -24.81
CA PHE A 343 -14.95 -0.17 -23.36
C PHE A 343 -14.62 1.18 -22.71
N ALA A 344 -13.69 1.91 -23.28
CA ALA A 344 -13.29 3.23 -22.79
C ALA A 344 -14.48 4.20 -22.71
N ASN A 345 -15.34 4.24 -23.75
CA ASN A 345 -16.54 5.09 -23.75
C ASN A 345 -17.51 4.70 -22.62
N LYS A 346 -17.63 3.40 -22.31
CA LYS A 346 -18.43 2.95 -21.15
C LYS A 346 -17.80 3.40 -19.84
N CYS A 347 -16.47 3.33 -19.70
CA CYS A 347 -15.78 3.85 -18.52
C CYS A 347 -16.07 5.33 -18.32
N LEU A 348 -15.91 6.18 -19.35
CA LEU A 348 -16.14 7.61 -19.24
C LEU A 348 -17.59 7.93 -18.82
N LEU A 349 -18.59 7.28 -19.44
CA LEU A 349 -19.98 7.46 -19.09
C LEU A 349 -20.27 7.03 -17.63
N ALA A 350 -19.73 5.89 -17.21
CA ALA A 350 -19.85 5.42 -15.83
C ALA A 350 -19.20 6.37 -14.84
N GLY A 351 -18.01 6.90 -15.18
CA GLY A 351 -17.29 7.88 -14.35
C GLY A 351 -18.09 9.16 -14.11
N GLU A 352 -18.71 9.73 -15.15
CA GLU A 352 -19.59 10.89 -14.96
C GLU A 352 -20.83 10.56 -14.12
N HIS A 353 -21.48 9.43 -14.39
CA HIS A 353 -22.69 9.04 -13.66
C HIS A 353 -22.42 8.80 -12.18
N ILE A 354 -21.33 8.13 -11.83
CA ILE A 354 -21.02 7.86 -10.42
C ILE A 354 -20.56 9.13 -9.69
N PHE A 355 -19.82 10.01 -10.37
CA PHE A 355 -19.42 11.32 -9.84
C PHE A 355 -20.63 12.19 -9.50
N ASP A 356 -21.62 12.26 -10.39
CA ASP A 356 -22.85 13.03 -10.18
C ASP A 356 -23.71 12.51 -9.02
N LEU A 357 -23.51 11.27 -8.61
CA LEU A 357 -24.22 10.65 -7.48
C LEU A 357 -23.49 10.80 -6.14
N ALA A 358 -22.37 11.50 -6.06
CA ALA A 358 -21.62 11.69 -4.83
C ALA A 358 -22.48 12.36 -3.73
N ASP A 359 -22.63 11.68 -2.58
CA ASP A 359 -23.35 12.18 -1.40
C ASP A 359 -22.40 12.91 -0.45
N THR A 360 -22.16 14.17 -0.71
CA THR A 360 -21.29 15.04 0.10
C THR A 360 -21.89 15.44 1.45
N SER A 361 -23.13 15.05 1.73
CA SER A 361 -23.80 15.27 3.03
C SER A 361 -23.63 14.11 4.02
N ARG A 362 -23.01 13.02 3.58
CA ARG A 362 -22.85 11.79 4.35
C ARG A 362 -21.95 11.99 5.57
N LYS A 363 -22.42 11.57 6.74
CA LYS A 363 -21.67 11.71 7.99
C LYS A 363 -20.63 10.63 8.22
N GLN A 364 -20.89 9.42 7.76
CA GLN A 364 -19.98 8.29 7.80
C GLN A 364 -19.82 7.75 6.38
N LEU A 365 -18.58 7.69 5.94
CA LEU A 365 -18.25 7.16 4.63
C LEU A 365 -18.59 5.68 4.54
N LEU A 366 -18.95 5.22 3.38
CA LEU A 366 -19.00 3.79 3.06
C LEU A 366 -17.60 3.40 2.57
N THR A 367 -17.03 2.43 3.23
CA THR A 367 -15.76 1.81 2.84
C THR A 367 -16.00 0.32 2.59
N VAL A 368 -15.82 -0.48 3.61
CA VAL A 368 -16.02 -1.94 3.59
C VAL A 368 -16.82 -2.38 4.82
N ILE A 369 -17.18 -3.64 4.90
CA ILE A 369 -17.77 -4.24 6.11
C ILE A 369 -16.82 -5.33 6.62
N PRO A 370 -16.36 -5.19 7.88
CA PRO A 370 -16.63 -4.10 8.83
C PRO A 370 -15.87 -2.82 8.49
N TYR A 371 -16.43 -1.66 8.80
CA TYR A 371 -15.81 -0.34 8.59
C TYR A 371 -14.41 -0.22 9.21
N SER A 372 -14.15 -0.97 10.30
CA SER A 372 -12.86 -0.96 11.00
C SER A 372 -11.69 -1.54 10.21
N PHE A 373 -11.92 -2.24 9.10
CA PHE A 373 -10.82 -2.72 8.25
C PHE A 373 -10.17 -1.55 7.50
N TYR A 374 -11.00 -0.65 6.95
CA TYR A 374 -10.56 0.53 6.21
C TYR A 374 -11.35 1.76 6.66
N PRO A 375 -11.10 2.29 7.89
CA PRO A 375 -11.80 3.47 8.38
C PRO A 375 -11.29 4.72 7.66
N GLU A 376 -12.19 5.50 7.07
CA GLU A 376 -11.85 6.68 6.28
C GLU A 376 -12.71 7.87 6.71
N ASN A 377 -12.13 9.07 6.71
CA ASN A 377 -12.78 10.30 7.15
C ASN A 377 -12.50 11.50 6.23
N GLU A 378 -11.69 11.33 5.18
CA GLU A 378 -11.49 12.30 4.10
C GLU A 378 -12.08 11.76 2.79
N TRP A 379 -12.45 12.64 1.87
CA TRP A 379 -13.09 12.32 0.59
C TRP A 379 -13.05 13.47 -0.43
N ARG A 380 -12.59 14.65 -0.01
CA ARG A 380 -12.59 15.82 -0.89
C ARG A 380 -11.51 15.71 -1.95
N ASP A 381 -10.39 15.17 -1.57
CA ASP A 381 -9.26 14.77 -2.42
C ASP A 381 -9.68 13.70 -3.44
N ASP A 382 -10.53 12.74 -3.07
CA ASP A 382 -11.10 11.77 -4.01
C ASP A 382 -11.97 12.43 -5.08
N LEU A 383 -12.84 13.36 -4.68
CA LEU A 383 -13.66 14.11 -5.63
C LEU A 383 -12.85 15.08 -6.47
N GLU A 384 -11.76 15.63 -5.94
CA GLU A 384 -10.81 16.41 -6.73
C GLU A 384 -10.17 15.53 -7.81
N LEU A 385 -9.62 14.35 -7.41
CA LEU A 385 -9.00 13.42 -8.36
C LEU A 385 -10.00 12.95 -9.42
N GLY A 386 -11.22 12.58 -9.01
CA GLY A 386 -12.29 12.20 -9.94
C GLY A 386 -12.61 13.30 -10.95
N ALA A 387 -12.78 14.54 -10.47
CA ALA A 387 -13.09 15.67 -11.32
C ALA A 387 -11.95 16.03 -12.28
N VAL A 388 -10.70 16.07 -11.80
CA VAL A 388 -9.57 16.44 -12.66
C VAL A 388 -9.32 15.38 -13.74
N GLU A 389 -9.48 14.10 -13.43
CA GLU A 389 -9.32 13.07 -14.42
C GLU A 389 -10.47 13.03 -15.45
N LEU A 390 -11.70 13.35 -15.05
CA LEU A 390 -12.82 13.60 -15.98
C LEU A 390 -12.55 14.81 -16.87
N TYR A 391 -12.02 15.92 -16.33
CA TYR A 391 -11.57 17.03 -17.16
C TYR A 391 -10.56 16.60 -18.23
N ARG A 392 -9.51 15.87 -17.82
CA ARG A 392 -8.45 15.41 -18.74
C ARG A 392 -8.99 14.46 -19.80
N ALA A 393 -9.91 13.57 -19.42
CA ALA A 393 -10.58 12.67 -20.35
C ALA A 393 -11.34 13.42 -21.44
N LEU A 394 -12.11 14.45 -21.07
CA LEU A 394 -12.90 15.27 -21.99
C LEU A 394 -12.04 16.23 -22.83
N ALA A 395 -10.95 16.76 -22.26
CA ALA A 395 -10.04 17.65 -22.96
C ALA A 395 -9.11 16.93 -23.95
N ALA A 396 -8.93 15.62 -23.82
CA ALA A 396 -7.98 14.84 -24.63
C ALA A 396 -8.48 14.52 -26.04
N ALA A 397 -9.81 14.50 -26.29
CA ALA A 397 -10.42 14.20 -27.58
C ALA A 397 -11.89 14.65 -27.57
N ALA A 398 -12.52 14.68 -28.77
CA ALA A 398 -13.96 14.91 -28.84
C ALA A 398 -14.70 13.83 -28.04
N PRO A 399 -15.52 14.21 -27.02
CA PRO A 399 -16.17 13.23 -26.16
C PRO A 399 -17.23 12.41 -26.92
N PRO A 400 -17.51 11.17 -26.47
CA PRO A 400 -18.63 10.41 -27.02
C PRO A 400 -19.96 11.13 -26.77
N SER A 401 -20.97 10.85 -27.61
CA SER A 401 -22.31 11.40 -27.41
C SER A 401 -23.01 10.78 -26.19
N GLY A 402 -23.89 11.53 -25.53
CA GLY A 402 -24.74 11.03 -24.46
C GLY A 402 -24.16 11.19 -23.06
N LEU A 403 -23.04 11.89 -22.91
CA LEU A 403 -22.49 12.24 -21.61
C LEU A 403 -23.37 13.31 -20.91
N PRO A 404 -23.55 13.24 -19.56
CA PRO A 404 -24.18 14.29 -18.77
C PRO A 404 -23.52 15.65 -18.93
N HIS A 405 -22.19 15.70 -18.93
CA HIS A 405 -21.40 16.93 -19.00
C HIS A 405 -20.31 16.82 -20.07
N SER A 406 -20.57 17.34 -21.27
CA SER A 406 -19.61 17.30 -22.38
C SER A 406 -18.59 18.46 -22.37
N ASN A 407 -18.77 19.46 -21.50
CA ASN A 407 -17.86 20.59 -21.37
C ASN A 407 -16.76 20.30 -20.34
N PRO A 408 -15.49 20.20 -20.73
CA PRO A 408 -14.41 19.95 -19.78
C PRO A 408 -14.34 20.97 -18.65
N GLY A 409 -14.65 22.26 -18.93
CA GLY A 409 -14.65 23.33 -17.95
C GLY A 409 -15.58 23.09 -16.75
N PHE A 410 -16.63 22.28 -16.90
CA PHE A 410 -17.46 21.87 -15.77
C PHE A 410 -16.62 21.13 -14.71
N TYR A 411 -15.86 20.12 -15.13
CA TYR A 411 -15.04 19.31 -14.22
C TYR A 411 -13.80 20.04 -13.70
N LEU A 412 -13.21 20.95 -14.50
CA LEU A 412 -12.13 21.81 -14.01
C LEU A 412 -12.58 22.69 -12.83
N ASN A 413 -13.79 23.26 -12.93
CA ASN A 413 -14.36 24.02 -11.82
C ASN A 413 -14.62 23.12 -10.59
N ARG A 414 -15.16 21.91 -10.79
CA ARG A 414 -15.40 20.96 -9.70
C ARG A 414 -14.11 20.53 -9.02
N ALA A 415 -13.07 20.21 -9.78
CA ALA A 415 -11.75 19.89 -9.23
C ALA A 415 -11.21 21.04 -8.38
N ALA A 416 -11.27 22.28 -8.88
CA ALA A 416 -10.83 23.45 -8.12
C ALA A 416 -11.66 23.71 -6.86
N GLU A 417 -12.99 23.45 -6.88
CA GLU A 417 -13.87 23.54 -5.72
C GLU A 417 -13.48 22.52 -4.64
N TRP A 418 -13.25 21.26 -5.04
CA TRP A 418 -12.91 20.19 -4.10
C TRP A 418 -11.49 20.32 -3.54
N ALA A 419 -10.53 20.73 -4.37
CA ALA A 419 -9.18 21.08 -3.90
C ALA A 419 -9.21 22.17 -2.83
N ASN A 420 -9.95 23.26 -3.09
CA ASN A 420 -10.11 24.34 -2.11
C ASN A 420 -10.81 23.85 -0.84
N ALA A 421 -11.79 22.95 -0.96
CA ALA A 421 -12.49 22.38 0.19
C ALA A 421 -11.59 21.43 1.00
N TYR A 422 -10.69 20.67 0.35
CA TYR A 422 -9.68 19.84 1.01
C TYR A 422 -8.68 20.73 1.77
N MET A 423 -8.01 21.67 1.10
CA MET A 423 -7.03 22.58 1.70
C MET A 423 -7.60 23.45 2.84
N SER A 424 -8.92 23.64 2.88
CA SER A 424 -9.63 24.34 3.97
C SER A 424 -10.21 23.38 5.00
N GLY A 425 -10.06 22.08 4.80
CA GLY A 425 -10.63 21.00 5.59
C GLY A 425 -9.81 20.65 6.84
N PRO A 426 -10.35 19.78 7.70
CA PRO A 426 -9.69 19.39 8.95
C PRO A 426 -8.52 18.41 8.73
N ASN A 427 -8.44 17.73 7.60
CA ASN A 427 -7.46 16.70 7.29
C ASN A 427 -6.36 17.18 6.32
N ASP A 428 -6.39 18.45 5.94
CA ASP A 428 -5.42 19.09 5.07
C ASP A 428 -3.98 18.84 5.53
N ALA A 429 -3.16 18.22 4.67
CA ALA A 429 -1.79 17.78 4.94
C ALA A 429 -1.62 16.92 6.21
N ALA A 430 -2.65 16.15 6.57
CA ALA A 430 -2.62 15.28 7.74
C ALA A 430 -2.04 13.91 7.45
N ASP A 431 -2.02 13.50 6.18
CA ASP A 431 -1.52 12.23 5.71
C ASP A 431 -0.58 12.43 4.49
N THR A 432 -0.21 11.37 3.82
CA THR A 432 0.62 11.33 2.60
C THR A 432 -0.09 10.48 1.56
N LEU A 433 0.35 10.48 0.31
CA LEU A 433 -0.30 9.68 -0.75
C LEU A 433 -0.42 8.21 -0.36
N ASN A 434 -1.65 7.76 -0.13
CA ASN A 434 -2.06 6.40 0.13
C ASN A 434 -3.56 6.21 -0.18
N LEU A 435 -4.17 5.11 0.29
CA LEU A 435 -5.61 4.86 0.13
C LEU A 435 -6.50 5.94 0.76
N TYR A 436 -6.06 6.57 1.86
CA TYR A 436 -6.85 7.49 2.68
C TYR A 436 -6.64 8.97 2.33
N ASP A 437 -5.61 9.26 1.53
CA ASP A 437 -5.31 10.60 1.04
C ASP A 437 -4.69 10.53 -0.35
N VAL A 438 -5.39 11.06 -1.34
CA VAL A 438 -4.95 11.09 -2.74
C VAL A 438 -4.57 12.50 -3.22
N SER A 439 -4.50 13.48 -2.31
CA SER A 439 -4.16 14.89 -2.62
C SER A 439 -2.80 15.02 -3.29
N GLY A 440 -1.80 14.20 -2.84
CA GLY A 440 -0.47 14.12 -3.44
C GLY A 440 -0.45 13.68 -4.91
N LEU A 441 -1.56 13.13 -5.41
CA LEU A 441 -1.77 12.82 -6.83
C LEU A 441 -2.74 13.79 -7.50
N ALA A 442 -3.81 14.19 -6.81
CA ALA A 442 -4.87 15.05 -7.35
C ALA A 442 -4.37 16.48 -7.63
N HIS A 443 -3.65 17.09 -6.69
CA HIS A 443 -3.14 18.45 -6.83
C HIS A 443 -2.18 18.62 -8.01
N PRO A 444 -1.15 17.77 -8.25
CA PRO A 444 -0.31 17.90 -9.44
C PRO A 444 -1.10 17.72 -10.74
N GLU A 445 -2.09 16.81 -10.77
CA GLU A 445 -2.95 16.65 -11.93
C GLU A 445 -3.80 17.90 -12.18
N LEU A 446 -4.31 18.55 -11.14
CA LEU A 446 -5.06 19.80 -11.26
C LEU A 446 -4.16 20.97 -11.68
N VAL A 447 -2.90 21.04 -11.20
CA VAL A 447 -1.91 22.02 -11.69
C VAL A 447 -1.73 21.87 -13.21
N ARG A 448 -1.53 20.64 -13.70
CA ARG A 448 -1.38 20.37 -15.14
C ARG A 448 -2.65 20.72 -15.91
N ALA A 449 -3.83 20.41 -15.35
CA ALA A 449 -5.13 20.72 -15.96
C ALA A 449 -5.37 22.24 -16.08
N ILE A 450 -5.04 23.02 -15.06
CA ILE A 450 -5.14 24.48 -15.07
C ILE A 450 -4.22 25.06 -16.16
N ARG A 451 -2.96 24.59 -16.25
CA ARG A 451 -2.02 24.99 -17.30
C ARG A 451 -2.54 24.65 -18.69
N GLN A 452 -3.02 23.42 -18.89
CA GLN A 452 -3.60 22.98 -20.15
C GLN A 452 -4.80 23.83 -20.58
N ALA A 453 -5.61 24.30 -19.62
CA ALA A 453 -6.75 25.17 -19.86
C ALA A 453 -6.36 26.65 -20.13
N GLY A 454 -5.08 27.01 -20.07
CA GLY A 454 -4.59 28.38 -20.20
C GLY A 454 -4.79 29.25 -18.97
N SER A 455 -4.77 28.64 -17.79
CA SER A 455 -4.91 29.27 -16.46
C SER A 455 -6.13 30.20 -16.37
N PRO A 456 -7.37 29.67 -16.55
CA PRO A 456 -8.57 30.48 -16.57
C PRO A 456 -8.79 31.15 -15.21
N GLY A 457 -9.24 32.41 -15.25
CA GLY A 457 -9.64 33.12 -14.04
C GLY A 457 -10.96 32.59 -13.46
N GLY A 458 -11.16 32.79 -12.15
CA GLY A 458 -12.44 32.50 -11.47
C GLY A 458 -12.57 31.07 -10.93
N LEU A 459 -11.51 30.23 -11.00
CA LEU A 459 -11.47 28.95 -10.31
C LEU A 459 -11.43 29.16 -8.78
N ALA A 460 -11.95 28.21 -8.01
CA ALA A 460 -11.97 28.27 -6.54
C ALA A 460 -10.60 28.15 -5.91
N THR A 461 -9.61 27.62 -6.64
CA THR A 461 -8.20 27.57 -6.22
C THR A 461 -7.28 28.00 -7.36
N THR A 462 -5.99 28.11 -7.08
CA THR A 462 -4.95 28.51 -8.04
C THR A 462 -3.82 27.49 -8.07
N GLU A 463 -3.09 27.47 -9.19
CA GLU A 463 -1.86 26.70 -9.33
C GLU A 463 -0.89 26.91 -8.17
N SER A 464 -0.69 28.17 -7.76
CA SER A 464 0.21 28.50 -6.65
C SER A 464 -0.28 27.99 -5.29
N ALA A 465 -1.59 27.93 -5.08
CA ALA A 465 -2.15 27.39 -3.84
C ALA A 465 -1.95 25.87 -3.76
N LEU A 466 -2.21 25.14 -4.85
CA LEU A 466 -1.99 23.68 -4.95
C LEU A 466 -0.51 23.32 -4.74
N ILE A 467 0.41 24.05 -5.38
CA ILE A 467 1.87 23.84 -5.19
C ILE A 467 2.28 24.15 -3.75
N ALA A 468 1.69 25.16 -3.12
CA ALA A 468 2.00 25.50 -1.74
C ALA A 468 1.49 24.43 -0.76
N ASP A 469 0.39 23.77 -1.07
CA ASP A 469 -0.17 22.70 -0.27
C ASP A 469 0.66 21.43 -0.36
N LEU A 470 0.98 20.97 -1.57
CA LEU A 470 1.96 19.87 -1.77
C LEU A 470 3.28 20.14 -1.04
N LYS A 471 3.76 21.41 -1.08
CA LYS A 471 4.97 21.79 -0.35
C LYS A 471 4.80 21.63 1.15
N LYS A 472 3.66 21.96 1.70
CA LYS A 472 3.34 21.85 3.13
C LYS A 472 3.36 20.39 3.59
N GLU A 473 2.78 19.47 2.82
CA GLU A 473 2.82 18.03 3.08
C GLU A 473 4.26 17.50 3.09
N LEU A 474 5.01 17.83 2.04
CA LEU A 474 6.41 17.42 1.92
C LEU A 474 7.32 18.06 2.99
N ASP A 475 7.08 19.31 3.38
CA ASP A 475 7.81 19.96 4.47
C ASP A 475 7.51 19.28 5.83
N ASN A 476 6.27 18.80 6.06
CA ASN A 476 5.92 17.99 7.22
C ASN A 476 6.71 16.67 7.22
N ALA A 477 6.81 16.00 6.07
CA ALA A 477 7.59 14.78 5.92
C ALA A 477 9.11 15.02 6.13
N VAL A 478 9.65 16.13 5.63
CA VAL A 478 11.05 16.54 5.89
C VAL A 478 11.28 16.82 7.37
N ALA A 479 10.34 17.49 8.04
CA ALA A 479 10.43 17.73 9.48
C ALA A 479 10.38 16.42 10.29
N GLN A 480 9.55 15.46 9.88
CA GLN A 480 9.53 14.11 10.47
C GLN A 480 10.86 13.38 10.24
N ALA A 481 11.38 13.40 9.00
CA ALA A 481 12.67 12.79 8.65
C ALA A 481 13.84 13.35 9.47
N ALA A 482 13.79 14.63 9.83
CA ALA A 482 14.82 15.26 10.67
C ALA A 482 14.82 14.76 12.12
N THR A 483 13.74 14.12 12.56
CA THR A 483 13.61 13.51 13.92
C THR A 483 13.90 12.02 13.93
N ASP A 484 13.95 11.38 12.76
CA ASP A 484 14.18 9.94 12.59
C ASP A 484 15.66 9.68 12.24
N PRO A 485 16.39 8.81 12.98
CA PRO A 485 17.80 8.54 12.70
C PRO A 485 18.05 7.88 11.34
N PHE A 486 17.04 7.27 10.72
CA PHE A 486 17.09 6.73 9.35
C PHE A 486 16.56 7.71 8.32
N GLY A 487 16.11 8.90 8.74
CA GLY A 487 15.60 9.94 7.86
C GLY A 487 14.29 9.61 7.15
N PHE A 488 13.44 8.78 7.74
CA PHE A 488 12.16 8.41 7.16
C PHE A 488 11.13 9.52 7.36
N GLY A 489 10.40 9.85 6.31
CA GLY A 489 9.45 10.97 6.26
C GLY A 489 8.11 10.69 6.93
N PHE A 490 7.89 9.49 7.43
CA PHE A 490 6.65 9.07 8.09
C PHE A 490 6.94 8.33 9.41
N PRO A 491 6.07 8.41 10.44
CA PRO A 491 6.32 7.71 11.70
C PRO A 491 6.26 6.19 11.55
N TRP A 492 7.31 5.48 11.93
CA TRP A 492 7.38 4.02 11.87
C TRP A 492 6.36 3.29 12.74
N ALA A 493 5.75 3.95 13.72
CA ALA A 493 4.84 3.34 14.70
C ALA A 493 3.35 3.49 14.34
N THR A 494 3.04 3.69 13.07
CA THR A 494 1.68 3.83 12.54
C THR A 494 1.30 2.65 11.65
N TRP A 495 0.08 2.65 11.10
CA TRP A 495 -0.36 1.69 10.09
C TRP A 495 0.21 2.05 8.72
N ASP A 496 0.20 1.11 7.80
CA ASP A 496 0.49 1.30 6.36
C ASP A 496 1.85 1.94 6.07
N THR A 497 2.80 1.79 7.00
CA THR A 497 4.09 2.48 6.98
C THR A 497 4.83 2.33 5.65
N THR A 498 4.67 1.19 4.98
CA THR A 498 5.34 0.90 3.71
C THR A 498 4.74 1.70 2.57
N SER A 499 3.40 1.80 2.49
CA SER A 499 2.71 2.57 1.44
C SER A 499 3.02 4.06 1.55
N HIS A 500 3.10 4.61 2.77
CA HIS A 500 3.48 6.00 3.01
C HIS A 500 4.88 6.33 2.48
N GLY A 501 5.85 5.42 2.64
CA GLY A 501 7.20 5.63 2.10
C GLY A 501 7.25 5.67 0.58
N ALA A 502 6.47 4.82 -0.09
CA ALA A 502 6.33 4.85 -1.55
C ALA A 502 5.52 6.06 -2.02
N GLY A 503 4.42 6.40 -1.33
CA GLY A 503 3.60 7.58 -1.59
C GLY A 503 4.39 8.87 -1.52
N LEU A 504 5.15 9.09 -0.46
CA LEU A 504 6.05 10.24 -0.32
C LEU A 504 7.08 10.35 -1.45
N SER A 505 7.58 9.20 -1.95
CA SER A 505 8.48 9.20 -3.11
C SER A 505 7.77 9.67 -4.39
N VAL A 506 6.49 9.34 -4.56
CA VAL A 506 5.65 9.82 -5.67
C VAL A 506 5.38 11.32 -5.51
N GLU A 507 4.86 11.77 -4.37
CA GLU A 507 4.55 13.18 -4.10
C GLU A 507 5.76 14.10 -4.32
N ALA A 508 6.92 13.72 -3.79
CA ALA A 508 8.16 14.46 -3.97
C ALA A 508 8.55 14.57 -5.45
N SER A 509 8.34 13.50 -6.22
CA SER A 509 8.60 13.46 -7.65
C SER A 509 7.59 14.30 -8.44
N GLU A 510 6.31 14.24 -8.06
CA GLU A 510 5.21 15.05 -8.64
C GLU A 510 5.43 16.54 -8.38
N TYR A 511 5.79 16.92 -7.14
CA TYR A 511 6.11 18.31 -6.80
C TYR A 511 7.27 18.84 -7.64
N ASP A 512 8.38 18.09 -7.71
CA ASP A 512 9.57 18.51 -8.47
C ASP A 512 9.26 18.63 -9.98
N ASP A 513 8.39 17.76 -10.51
CA ASP A 513 7.94 17.81 -11.90
C ASP A 513 7.11 19.07 -12.17
N VAL A 514 6.04 19.31 -11.40
CA VAL A 514 5.13 20.46 -11.65
C VAL A 514 5.79 21.81 -11.36
N THR A 515 6.79 21.87 -10.48
CA THR A 515 7.56 23.10 -10.20
C THR A 515 8.78 23.27 -11.10
N GLY A 516 9.19 22.21 -11.77
CA GLY A 516 10.42 22.21 -12.57
C GLY A 516 11.69 22.28 -11.71
N THR A 517 11.63 21.87 -10.45
CA THR A 517 12.75 21.90 -9.48
C THR A 517 13.29 20.49 -9.22
N ALA A 518 14.23 20.37 -8.29
CA ALA A 518 14.72 19.13 -7.71
C ALA A 518 14.78 19.28 -6.17
N THR A 519 13.77 19.94 -5.60
CA THR A 519 13.76 20.32 -4.19
C THR A 519 13.70 19.09 -3.29
N TYR A 520 12.93 18.08 -3.66
CA TYR A 520 12.73 16.87 -2.88
C TYR A 520 13.31 15.61 -3.53
N ALA A 521 14.07 15.73 -4.62
CA ALA A 521 14.58 14.58 -5.37
C ALA A 521 15.42 13.61 -4.51
N ASP A 522 16.24 14.13 -3.59
CA ASP A 522 17.02 13.30 -2.66
C ASP A 522 16.15 12.61 -1.62
N PHE A 523 15.09 13.28 -1.15
CA PHE A 523 14.14 12.71 -0.22
C PHE A 523 13.31 11.60 -0.86
N ALA A 524 12.82 11.80 -2.09
CA ALA A 524 12.12 10.78 -2.86
C ALA A 524 12.90 9.46 -2.92
N GLY A 525 14.19 9.53 -3.26
CA GLY A 525 15.08 8.37 -3.30
C GLY A 525 15.33 7.74 -1.92
N ARG A 526 15.49 8.56 -0.88
CA ARG A 526 15.76 8.09 0.50
C ARG A 526 14.56 7.43 1.14
N TRP A 527 13.36 8.01 1.03
CA TRP A 527 12.14 7.43 1.58
C TRP A 527 11.82 6.09 0.92
N LEU A 528 11.99 5.99 -0.40
CA LEU A 528 11.89 4.70 -1.08
C LEU A 528 12.99 3.71 -0.64
N ALA A 529 14.22 4.17 -0.40
CA ALA A 529 15.30 3.33 0.12
C ALA A 529 15.02 2.82 1.55
N ASN A 530 14.32 3.61 2.38
CA ASN A 530 13.88 3.16 3.71
C ASN A 530 12.93 1.96 3.59
N VAL A 531 11.98 1.99 2.66
CA VAL A 531 11.10 0.84 2.36
C VAL A 531 11.91 -0.37 1.90
N LEU A 532 12.97 -0.15 1.14
CA LEU A 532 13.78 -1.20 0.50
C LEU A 532 14.99 -1.66 1.34
N GLY A 533 15.00 -1.39 2.66
CA GLY A 533 15.97 -1.97 3.59
C GLY A 533 16.98 -1.00 4.21
N ALA A 534 17.04 0.27 3.81
CA ALA A 534 17.81 1.30 4.51
C ALA A 534 17.06 1.77 5.78
N ASN A 535 16.65 0.81 6.62
CA ASN A 535 15.86 0.97 7.84
C ASN A 535 16.47 0.18 9.00
N ALA A 536 15.94 0.35 10.21
CA ALA A 536 16.49 -0.27 11.41
C ALA A 536 16.57 -1.80 11.34
N TRP A 537 15.59 -2.43 10.74
CA TRP A 537 15.50 -3.89 10.63
C TRP A 537 16.40 -4.45 9.52
N GLY A 538 16.79 -3.63 8.55
CA GLY A 538 17.62 -4.03 7.41
C GLY A 538 16.91 -5.01 6.49
N THR A 539 15.59 -4.94 6.42
CA THR A 539 14.74 -5.74 5.54
C THR A 539 14.04 -4.86 4.52
N SER A 540 13.99 -5.29 3.28
CA SER A 540 13.02 -4.75 2.33
C SER A 540 11.62 -5.11 2.82
N LEU A 541 10.69 -4.17 2.75
CA LEU A 541 9.28 -4.38 3.08
C LEU A 541 8.45 -4.76 1.84
N ILE A 542 9.16 -5.02 0.74
CA ILE A 542 8.61 -5.53 -0.53
C ILE A 542 9.22 -6.89 -0.81
N VAL A 543 8.39 -7.90 -0.93
CA VAL A 543 8.81 -9.29 -1.10
C VAL A 543 9.55 -9.49 -2.42
N GLY A 544 10.73 -10.10 -2.35
CA GLY A 544 11.57 -10.38 -3.53
C GLY A 544 12.39 -9.18 -4.04
N ASP A 545 12.18 -7.98 -3.50
CA ASP A 545 12.98 -6.79 -3.81
C ASP A 545 14.09 -6.64 -2.78
N GLY A 546 15.19 -7.36 -2.99
CA GLY A 546 16.33 -7.46 -2.08
C GLY A 546 16.68 -8.89 -1.70
N THR A 547 17.58 -9.04 -0.73
CA THR A 547 18.02 -10.34 -0.22
C THR A 547 17.43 -10.68 1.15
N THR A 548 16.87 -9.71 1.84
CA THR A 548 16.18 -9.87 3.12
C THR A 548 14.81 -9.19 2.97
N PHE A 549 13.75 -9.95 3.05
CA PHE A 549 12.37 -9.52 2.90
C PHE A 549 11.44 -10.42 3.74
N PRO A 550 10.14 -10.11 3.92
CA PRO A 550 9.20 -10.94 4.68
C PRO A 550 9.05 -12.34 4.06
N HIS A 551 9.21 -13.37 4.89
CA HIS A 551 8.99 -14.76 4.48
C HIS A 551 7.68 -15.32 5.01
N CYS A 552 7.22 -14.83 6.15
CA CYS A 552 6.07 -15.32 6.89
C CYS A 552 4.85 -14.41 6.73
N MET A 553 4.50 -14.10 5.49
CA MET A 553 3.36 -13.22 5.21
C MET A 553 2.05 -13.81 5.74
N GLN A 554 1.20 -12.96 6.28
CA GLN A 554 -0.19 -13.31 6.54
C GLN A 554 -0.99 -13.25 5.23
N HIS A 555 -0.88 -14.34 4.47
CA HIS A 555 -1.50 -14.47 3.15
C HIS A 555 -1.80 -15.94 2.87
N GLN A 556 -3.07 -16.27 2.60
CA GLN A 556 -3.53 -17.66 2.52
C GLN A 556 -2.76 -18.47 1.46
N VAL A 557 -2.67 -17.95 0.23
CA VAL A 557 -2.01 -18.68 -0.86
C VAL A 557 -0.53 -18.91 -0.57
N THR A 558 0.19 -17.87 -0.12
CA THR A 558 1.64 -18.01 0.14
C THR A 558 1.93 -18.89 1.33
N ASN A 559 1.09 -18.84 2.36
CA ASN A 559 1.25 -19.72 3.50
C ASN A 559 1.03 -21.20 3.14
N ILE A 560 0.01 -21.50 2.31
CA ILE A 560 -0.35 -22.89 1.99
C ILE A 560 0.50 -23.45 0.85
N ALA A 561 0.70 -22.70 -0.24
CA ALA A 561 1.34 -23.16 -1.47
C ALA A 561 2.77 -22.64 -1.66
N GLY A 562 3.13 -21.56 -0.96
CA GLY A 562 4.45 -20.93 -1.08
C GLY A 562 5.52 -21.54 -0.20
N SER A 563 6.73 -21.04 -0.38
CA SER A 563 7.85 -21.27 0.51
C SER A 563 7.75 -20.30 1.72
N LEU A 564 8.13 -20.80 2.89
CA LEU A 564 8.16 -20.04 4.14
C LEU A 564 9.60 -19.71 4.59
N ASP A 565 10.57 -19.87 3.71
CA ASP A 565 12.00 -19.63 3.97
C ASP A 565 12.63 -18.59 3.00
N GLY A 566 11.80 -17.92 2.20
CA GLY A 566 12.22 -16.93 1.20
C GLY A 566 12.73 -17.50 -0.12
N SER A 567 12.81 -18.83 -0.26
CA SER A 567 13.08 -19.46 -1.56
C SER A 567 11.80 -19.48 -2.43
N PRO A 568 11.90 -19.51 -3.77
CA PRO A 568 10.70 -19.65 -4.62
C PRO A 568 9.94 -20.97 -4.35
N PRO A 569 8.60 -20.95 -4.40
CA PRO A 569 7.75 -19.86 -4.87
C PRO A 569 7.46 -18.82 -3.78
N ILE A 570 7.65 -17.54 -4.12
CA ILE A 570 7.33 -16.37 -3.28
C ILE A 570 6.34 -15.46 -4.00
N LEU A 571 5.62 -14.64 -3.28
CA LEU A 571 4.72 -13.60 -3.81
C LEU A 571 5.53 -12.33 -4.09
N ALA A 572 6.35 -12.36 -5.14
CA ALA A 572 7.22 -11.24 -5.49
C ALA A 572 6.43 -9.95 -5.74
N GLY A 573 6.89 -8.84 -5.17
CA GLY A 573 6.28 -7.52 -5.30
C GLY A 573 5.17 -7.23 -4.30
N ALA A 574 4.80 -8.18 -3.44
CA ALA A 574 3.87 -7.93 -2.35
C ALA A 574 4.46 -6.92 -1.37
N VAL A 575 3.75 -5.84 -1.11
CA VAL A 575 4.11 -4.80 -0.14
C VAL A 575 3.36 -5.08 1.14
N VAL A 576 4.10 -5.34 2.23
CA VAL A 576 3.49 -5.62 3.52
C VAL A 576 3.23 -4.33 4.31
N GLU A 577 2.34 -4.40 5.30
CA GLU A 577 2.04 -3.31 6.25
C GLU A 577 3.29 -2.56 6.71
N GLY A 578 4.32 -3.31 7.11
CA GLY A 578 5.56 -2.77 7.64
C GLY A 578 5.56 -2.66 9.17
N PRO A 579 6.50 -1.90 9.75
CA PRO A 579 6.56 -1.71 11.20
C PRO A 579 5.32 -0.99 11.73
N ASN A 580 4.90 -1.37 12.97
CA ASN A 580 3.72 -0.80 13.63
C ASN A 580 4.01 -0.56 15.12
N GLY A 581 3.30 0.36 15.76
CA GLY A 581 3.43 0.62 17.19
C GLY A 581 2.95 -0.53 18.06
N THR A 582 2.03 -1.34 17.55
CA THR A 582 1.46 -2.51 18.24
C THR A 582 1.44 -3.70 17.29
N LEU A 583 1.91 -4.86 17.78
CA LEU A 583 1.77 -6.11 17.06
C LEU A 583 0.36 -6.65 17.30
N TYR A 584 -0.44 -6.64 16.25
CA TYR A 584 -1.76 -7.29 16.23
C TYR A 584 -1.65 -8.57 15.42
N GLY A 585 -2.43 -9.58 15.80
CA GLY A 585 -2.43 -10.84 15.10
C GLY A 585 -3.09 -11.97 15.87
N GLY A 586 -3.04 -13.14 15.29
CA GLY A 586 -3.57 -14.37 15.86
C GLY A 586 -3.50 -15.52 14.88
N SER A 587 -3.56 -16.73 15.40
CA SER A 587 -3.57 -17.95 14.59
C SER A 587 -4.98 -18.22 14.08
N LEU A 588 -5.08 -18.57 12.80
CA LEU A 588 -6.34 -18.96 12.14
C LEU A 588 -6.33 -20.46 11.83
N THR A 589 -7.52 -21.03 11.63
CA THR A 589 -7.67 -22.45 11.28
C THR A 589 -6.95 -22.76 9.97
N ASN A 590 -6.13 -23.82 9.94
CA ASN A 590 -5.27 -24.26 8.82
C ASN A 590 -4.07 -23.36 8.51
N MET A 591 -3.84 -22.30 9.26
CA MET A 591 -2.62 -21.50 9.12
C MET A 591 -1.38 -22.35 9.49
N ARG A 592 -0.40 -22.42 8.60
CA ARG A 592 0.89 -23.08 8.86
C ARG A 592 1.77 -22.15 9.70
N PRO A 593 2.34 -22.61 10.82
CA PRO A 593 3.27 -21.79 11.61
C PRO A 593 4.45 -21.28 10.76
N CYS A 594 4.72 -19.99 10.85
CA CYS A 594 5.87 -19.36 10.23
C CYS A 594 6.32 -18.16 11.07
N PRO A 595 7.57 -18.10 11.53
CA PRO A 595 8.56 -19.19 11.42
C PRO A 595 8.16 -20.44 12.26
N PRO A 596 8.60 -21.64 11.87
CA PRO A 596 8.16 -22.88 12.52
C PRO A 596 8.50 -22.98 14.01
N ASP A 597 9.57 -22.33 14.44
CA ASP A 597 10.05 -22.31 15.83
C ASP A 597 9.49 -21.12 16.64
N GLY A 598 8.66 -20.28 16.03
CA GLY A 598 8.09 -19.08 16.65
C GLY A 598 9.11 -17.99 16.98
N SER A 599 10.33 -18.06 16.44
CA SER A 599 11.38 -17.06 16.67
C SER A 599 11.01 -15.69 16.09
N ASP A 600 11.62 -14.62 16.61
CA ASP A 600 11.52 -13.28 16.07
C ASP A 600 12.93 -12.70 15.84
N ALA A 601 13.42 -12.84 14.61
CA ALA A 601 14.75 -12.38 14.21
C ALA A 601 14.91 -10.86 14.27
N PHE A 602 13.79 -10.13 14.22
CA PHE A 602 13.75 -8.67 14.12
C PHE A 602 13.52 -7.97 15.47
N ALA A 603 13.07 -8.68 16.51
CA ALA A 603 12.73 -8.11 17.81
C ALA A 603 13.81 -7.21 18.41
N ARG A 604 15.09 -7.59 18.25
CA ARG A 604 16.25 -6.84 18.74
C ARG A 604 16.42 -5.47 18.08
N PHE A 605 15.85 -5.27 16.89
CA PHE A 605 15.95 -4.03 16.11
C PHE A 605 14.76 -3.09 16.33
N ASN A 606 13.78 -3.48 17.13
CA ASN A 606 12.63 -2.65 17.45
C ASN A 606 13.06 -1.39 18.20
N GLY A 607 12.51 -0.24 17.82
CA GLY A 607 12.87 1.07 18.36
C GLY A 607 12.01 2.18 17.78
N GLY A 608 12.24 3.43 18.19
CA GLY A 608 11.44 4.56 17.70
C GLY A 608 9.93 4.46 17.98
N GLY A 609 9.52 3.62 18.95
CA GLY A 609 8.10 3.29 19.18
C GLY A 609 7.56 2.17 18.31
N ALA A 610 8.30 1.73 17.28
CA ALA A 610 7.86 0.77 16.30
C ALA A 610 8.41 -0.65 16.54
N LYS A 611 7.64 -1.62 16.08
CA LYS A 611 7.94 -3.05 16.12
C LYS A 611 7.68 -3.65 14.74
N TYR A 612 8.56 -4.54 14.34
CA TYR A 612 8.37 -5.36 13.15
C TYR A 612 8.61 -6.82 13.51
N ARG A 613 7.73 -7.69 13.05
CA ARG A 613 7.80 -9.13 13.28
C ARG A 613 7.44 -9.87 11.98
N ASP A 614 8.39 -10.62 11.45
CA ASP A 614 8.13 -11.52 10.32
C ASP A 614 7.55 -12.84 10.86
N ASN A 615 6.23 -12.84 11.04
CA ASN A 615 5.49 -13.98 11.58
C ASN A 615 4.07 -13.98 11.03
N VAL A 616 3.63 -15.10 10.50
CA VAL A 616 2.32 -15.27 9.86
C VAL A 616 1.13 -14.80 10.68
N GLU A 617 1.23 -14.82 12.01
CA GLU A 617 0.18 -14.33 12.90
C GLU A 617 0.12 -12.80 13.01
N SER A 618 1.16 -12.07 12.54
CA SER A 618 1.27 -10.62 12.74
C SER A 618 0.76 -9.85 11.52
N PHE A 619 -0.59 -9.77 11.35
CA PHE A 619 -1.16 -9.04 10.21
C PHE A 619 -0.70 -7.59 10.17
N SER A 620 -0.58 -6.93 11.31
CA SER A 620 -0.14 -5.54 11.40
C SER A 620 1.29 -5.25 10.93
N THR A 621 2.05 -6.27 10.50
CA THR A 621 3.42 -6.08 10.00
C THR A 621 3.74 -6.83 8.73
N VAL A 622 3.06 -7.94 8.44
CA VAL A 622 3.39 -8.82 7.30
C VAL A 622 2.21 -9.21 6.43
N GLU A 623 1.05 -8.62 6.62
CA GLU A 623 -0.04 -8.74 5.66
C GLU A 623 0.22 -7.82 4.47
N PRO A 624 0.21 -8.34 3.24
CA PRO A 624 0.23 -7.51 2.04
C PRO A 624 -1.18 -7.14 1.62
N ALA A 625 -1.34 -5.98 0.95
CA ALA A 625 -2.61 -5.59 0.36
C ALA A 625 -2.42 -4.88 -0.98
N ILE A 626 -3.47 -4.86 -1.81
CA ILE A 626 -3.40 -4.25 -3.14
C ILE A 626 -3.20 -2.74 -3.07
N ASP A 627 -3.82 -2.08 -2.12
CA ASP A 627 -3.66 -0.64 -1.90
C ASP A 627 -2.28 -0.29 -1.33
N LEU A 628 -1.75 -1.09 -0.40
CA LEU A 628 -0.38 -0.93 0.09
C LEU A 628 0.65 -1.01 -1.04
N SER A 629 0.37 -1.86 -2.03
CA SER A 629 1.25 -2.10 -3.17
C SER A 629 1.11 -1.05 -4.29
N ALA A 630 0.04 -0.23 -4.29
CA ALA A 630 -0.35 0.59 -5.44
C ALA A 630 0.68 1.68 -5.80
N SER A 631 1.18 2.41 -4.81
CA SER A 631 2.12 3.51 -5.02
C SER A 631 3.54 3.05 -5.41
N SER A 632 3.93 1.81 -5.06
CA SER A 632 5.29 1.31 -5.30
C SER A 632 5.69 1.25 -6.78
N PRO A 633 4.93 0.66 -7.72
CA PRO A 633 5.30 0.66 -9.14
C PRO A 633 5.34 2.08 -9.73
N LEU A 634 4.50 3.00 -9.25
CA LEU A 634 4.54 4.40 -9.68
C LEU A 634 5.79 5.12 -9.14
N ALA A 635 6.18 4.89 -7.87
CA ALA A 635 7.42 5.39 -7.30
C ALA A 635 8.65 4.85 -8.06
N PHE A 636 8.66 3.56 -8.39
CA PHE A 636 9.72 2.96 -9.19
C PHE A 636 9.78 3.55 -10.61
N ALA A 637 8.64 3.83 -11.23
CA ALA A 637 8.60 4.45 -12.55
C ALA A 637 9.16 5.88 -12.53
N TRP A 638 8.82 6.67 -11.51
CA TRP A 638 9.42 7.98 -11.28
C TRP A 638 10.93 7.89 -11.09
N GLN A 639 11.40 6.99 -10.24
CA GLN A 639 12.83 6.81 -10.00
C GLN A 639 13.58 6.21 -11.20
N ALA A 640 12.93 5.44 -12.07
CA ALA A 640 13.52 4.87 -13.28
C ALA A 640 13.75 5.93 -14.37
N THR A 641 13.03 7.04 -14.35
CA THR A 641 13.08 8.08 -15.38
C THR A 641 13.88 9.29 -14.87
N THR A 642 14.69 9.89 -15.75
CA THR A 642 15.38 11.16 -15.47
C THR A 642 14.72 12.34 -16.20
N ALA A 643 13.77 12.04 -17.08
CA ALA A 643 13.07 13.05 -17.88
C ALA A 643 11.88 13.58 -17.09
N ARG A 644 11.73 14.90 -17.06
CA ARG A 644 10.50 15.56 -16.59
C ARG A 644 9.36 15.20 -17.53
N ARG A 645 8.16 15.08 -16.99
CA ARG A 645 6.96 15.02 -17.85
C ARG A 645 6.86 16.35 -18.59
N GLY A 646 6.50 16.29 -19.85
CA GLY A 646 6.17 17.50 -20.58
C GLY A 646 4.90 18.15 -20.00
N PRO A 647 4.68 19.44 -20.25
CA PRO A 647 3.52 20.15 -19.81
C PRO A 647 2.21 19.56 -20.35
#